data_c9b180bebb3831d372154a530dab3c7f
#
_entry.id   c9b180bebb3831d372154a530dab3c7f
#
_cell.length_a   1.000
_cell.length_b   1.000
_cell.length_c   1.000
_cell.angle_alpha   90.00
_cell.angle_beta   90.00
_cell.angle_gamma   90.00
#
_symmetry.space_group_name_H-M   'P 1'
#
loop_
_entity.id
_entity.type
_entity.pdbx_description
1 polymer ?
#
loop_
_entity_poly.entity_id
_entity_poly.type
_entity_poly.pdbx_seq_one_letter_code
_entity_poly.pdbx_strand_id
1 'polypeptide(L)'
;MKPGTKNSYNSLSDIKINDKNYKIFSLPKEEKNGLSGISKLPKSLKVLLENLLRYEDDLSVNKNQIEAIKNWLKEKKSKTEIAYRPARVLLQDYTGIPAVADLAAMREAVKEKNKDPNTINPLSTVDLVIDHSVQVDQSAKSDSFDKNVEIEFNRNGERYSFLKWGQQAFNNFRIVPPGTGICHQVNLEYLSKVVWLEKYQDDDYLFPDTLVGTDSHTTMVNALSVLGWGVGGIEAEAGMLGQPISMLIPEVIGFEVKNKMPEGTTATDLVLTVVKMLRDKGVVGKFVEFYGEGLKNLTLADRATIANMAPEYGATCGFFPIDDETLKYLKFSGRNESTVKIVEEYAKAQGLWASNEIDFTDTLTLDMSTLVPTISGPKRPQDKVLLTEAAKSFNKSFKEITKKKDFSISKVPNSEFEIKDGSILIAAITSCTNTSNPNVLIGAGLLAKKAVEMGLETKPWVKTSLAPGSQVVTDYLEKAGLNTYLDKLGFNLVGYGCTTCIGNSGPLDDNIVKAIKDKNIYAVSVLSGNRNFEGRISPHIKANYLASPPLVVAYALAGHMNFDLYKDALGKDKNGKDIFMKDIWPSNKEIEETLKSSLSPEMFIKRYSNVSEGPKQWQQIKTEKSSIYKWEDNSTYVKKPPFFDNLPDKPEGLKEIIDARPLLILGDMVTTDHISPAGNIQKESPTGEYFMKHQILPKDYNSYGSRRGNHEVMMRGTFANIRIRNEMAPGTEGGFTTLYPEKKVIPIYDAVVEYKKRGTDLVVIGGKEYGTGSSRDWAAKGTKLLGVKTVIAESFERIHRSNLIGMGILPLQFIDNVDRKKLNLIGSELISIVDIENGINPSDKVKVEIKYASGEIKKIQTLCRIDTKNELEYYKNGGILQYVLRNMI
;
A
#
# COMPACT_ATOMS: atom_id res chain seq x y z
N MET A 1 -21.84 -1.24 16.06
CA MET A 1 -21.18 -2.40 16.72
C MET A 1 -22.21 -3.28 17.41
N LYS A 2 -22.06 -4.61 17.42
CA LYS A 2 -22.83 -5.51 18.26
C LYS A 2 -21.85 -6.23 19.18
N PRO A 3 -21.80 -5.92 20.48
CA PRO A 3 -20.93 -6.61 21.44
C PRO A 3 -21.21 -8.12 21.45
N GLY A 4 -20.21 -8.89 21.85
CA GLY A 4 -20.36 -10.32 22.10
C GLY A 4 -21.40 -10.61 23.20
N THR A 5 -21.89 -11.84 23.23
CA THR A 5 -22.94 -12.29 24.17
C THR A 5 -22.38 -12.75 25.51
N LYS A 6 -21.06 -12.78 25.65
CA LYS A 6 -20.32 -13.23 26.83
C LYS A 6 -19.52 -12.07 27.43
N ASN A 7 -19.16 -12.23 28.69
CA ASN A 7 -18.31 -11.33 29.45
C ASN A 7 -17.63 -12.14 30.57
N SER A 8 -16.83 -13.15 30.14
CA SER A 8 -16.30 -14.20 31.04
C SER A 8 -15.40 -13.66 32.15
N TYR A 9 -14.81 -12.48 31.94
CA TYR A 9 -13.92 -11.81 32.89
C TYR A 9 -14.59 -10.63 33.58
N ASN A 10 -15.90 -10.41 33.34
CA ASN A 10 -16.64 -9.31 33.91
C ASN A 10 -16.02 -7.91 33.62
N SER A 11 -15.51 -7.73 32.38
CA SER A 11 -14.78 -6.56 31.90
C SER A 11 -15.65 -5.33 31.68
N LEU A 12 -16.89 -5.53 31.27
CA LEU A 12 -17.82 -4.44 30.98
C LEU A 12 -17.97 -3.51 32.19
N SER A 13 -17.78 -2.23 31.97
CA SER A 13 -17.70 -1.20 33.01
C SER A 13 -18.18 0.14 32.50
N ASP A 14 -18.53 1.02 33.40
CA ASP A 14 -18.86 2.40 33.12
C ASP A 14 -17.63 3.29 33.34
N ILE A 15 -17.45 4.29 32.48
CA ILE A 15 -16.49 5.37 32.63
C ILE A 15 -17.21 6.71 32.45
N LYS A 16 -16.99 7.67 33.36
CA LYS A 16 -17.57 9.00 33.28
C LYS A 16 -16.54 10.00 32.75
N ILE A 17 -16.83 10.61 31.57
CA ILE A 17 -15.98 11.63 30.95
C ILE A 17 -16.87 12.78 30.48
N ASN A 18 -16.48 14.03 30.79
CA ASN A 18 -17.27 15.22 30.44
C ASN A 18 -18.74 15.14 30.91
N ASP A 19 -18.94 14.66 32.14
CA ASP A 19 -20.27 14.43 32.75
C ASP A 19 -21.21 13.46 32.01
N LYS A 20 -20.70 12.72 31.04
CA LYS A 20 -21.40 11.67 30.32
C LYS A 20 -20.83 10.30 30.68
N ASN A 21 -21.72 9.32 30.83
CA ASN A 21 -21.34 7.93 31.10
C ASN A 21 -21.17 7.19 29.76
N TYR A 22 -20.14 6.35 29.71
CA TYR A 22 -19.85 5.48 28.57
C TYR A 22 -19.58 4.07 29.05
N LYS A 23 -19.86 3.08 28.20
CA LYS A 23 -19.49 1.67 28.41
C LYS A 23 -18.10 1.41 27.82
N ILE A 24 -17.29 0.66 28.57
CA ILE A 24 -15.97 0.18 28.12
C ILE A 24 -15.75 -1.27 28.53
N PHE A 25 -14.87 -1.98 27.82
CA PHE A 25 -14.33 -3.26 28.26
C PHE A 25 -12.97 -3.01 28.94
N SER A 26 -12.97 -2.99 30.28
CA SER A 26 -11.86 -2.48 31.09
C SER A 26 -10.73 -3.47 31.25
N LEU A 27 -9.56 -3.20 30.68
CA LEU A 27 -8.35 -4.02 30.82
C LEU A 27 -7.82 -4.09 32.28
N PRO A 28 -7.76 -3.01 33.07
CA PRO A 28 -7.34 -3.09 34.47
C PRO A 28 -8.28 -3.93 35.35
N LYS A 29 -9.55 -4.01 35.01
CA LYS A 29 -10.50 -4.88 35.69
C LYS A 29 -10.24 -6.35 35.40
N GLU A 30 -9.88 -6.66 34.13
CA GLU A 30 -9.48 -8.00 33.69
C GLU A 30 -8.23 -8.50 34.42
N GLU A 31 -7.25 -7.63 34.59
CA GLU A 31 -6.03 -7.97 35.30
C GLU A 31 -6.33 -8.50 36.72
N LYS A 32 -7.33 -7.91 37.37
CA LYS A 32 -7.80 -8.34 38.70
C LYS A 32 -8.67 -9.62 38.62
N ASN A 33 -9.38 -9.85 37.53
CA ASN A 33 -10.34 -10.94 37.37
C ASN A 33 -9.79 -12.21 36.70
N GLY A 34 -8.46 -12.35 36.61
CA GLY A 34 -7.84 -13.59 36.13
C GLY A 34 -6.82 -13.44 35.01
N LEU A 35 -6.74 -12.28 34.35
CA LEU A 35 -5.71 -12.01 33.35
C LEU A 35 -4.50 -11.26 33.92
N SER A 36 -3.94 -11.76 35.04
CA SER A 36 -2.81 -11.10 35.74
C SER A 36 -1.60 -10.88 34.85
N GLY A 37 -0.98 -9.68 34.96
CA GLY A 37 0.23 -9.28 34.24
C GLY A 37 0.00 -8.65 32.89
N ILE A 38 -1.24 -8.51 32.41
CA ILE A 38 -1.55 -7.89 31.10
C ILE A 38 -1.17 -6.40 31.02
N SER A 39 -0.93 -5.74 32.15
CA SER A 39 -0.36 -4.39 32.20
C SER A 39 0.99 -4.27 31.50
N LYS A 40 1.78 -5.37 31.41
CA LYS A 40 3.07 -5.46 30.75
C LYS A 40 2.99 -5.79 29.24
N LEU A 41 1.82 -6.11 28.72
CA LEU A 41 1.63 -6.36 27.28
C LEU A 41 2.01 -5.13 26.46
N PRO A 42 2.56 -5.31 25.24
CA PRO A 42 2.64 -4.26 24.23
C PRO A 42 1.29 -3.58 24.03
N LYS A 43 1.28 -2.26 23.79
CA LYS A 43 0.04 -1.50 23.62
C LYS A 43 -0.80 -2.04 22.45
N SER A 44 -0.14 -2.45 21.38
CA SER A 44 -0.78 -3.11 20.23
C SER A 44 -1.50 -4.40 20.60
N LEU A 45 -0.92 -5.23 21.49
CA LEU A 45 -1.59 -6.44 21.98
C LEU A 45 -2.72 -6.12 22.98
N LYS A 46 -2.63 -5.03 23.73
CA LYS A 46 -3.75 -4.56 24.57
C LYS A 46 -4.97 -4.16 23.73
N VAL A 47 -4.75 -3.52 22.57
CA VAL A 47 -5.81 -3.21 21.63
C VAL A 47 -6.46 -4.49 21.08
N LEU A 48 -5.66 -5.51 20.73
CA LEU A 48 -6.21 -6.81 20.31
C LEU A 48 -6.98 -7.50 21.44
N LEU A 49 -6.47 -7.44 22.69
CA LEU A 49 -7.15 -8.03 23.86
C LEU A 49 -8.50 -7.36 24.10
N GLU A 50 -8.57 -6.02 24.10
CA GLU A 50 -9.84 -5.29 24.22
C GLU A 50 -10.84 -5.71 23.15
N ASN A 51 -10.38 -5.86 21.90
CA ASN A 51 -11.20 -6.27 20.78
C ASN A 51 -11.80 -7.67 21.02
N LEU A 52 -11.01 -8.64 21.49
CA LEU A 52 -11.51 -9.97 21.79
C LEU A 52 -12.52 -9.95 22.95
N LEU A 53 -12.24 -9.21 24.04
CA LEU A 53 -13.17 -9.07 25.17
C LEU A 53 -14.52 -8.49 24.73
N ARG A 54 -14.48 -7.49 23.85
CA ARG A 54 -15.67 -6.83 23.34
C ARG A 54 -16.53 -7.71 22.44
N TYR A 55 -15.92 -8.68 21.75
CA TYR A 55 -16.61 -9.57 20.81
C TYR A 55 -16.71 -11.04 21.29
N GLU A 56 -16.46 -11.32 22.58
CA GLU A 56 -16.57 -12.65 23.14
C GLU A 56 -17.99 -13.20 23.00
N ASP A 57 -18.16 -14.32 22.26
CA ASP A 57 -19.46 -14.91 21.93
C ASP A 57 -19.48 -16.46 21.99
N ASP A 58 -18.34 -17.10 22.34
CA ASP A 58 -18.08 -18.54 22.28
C ASP A 58 -18.17 -19.17 20.88
N LEU A 59 -18.43 -18.39 19.83
CA LEU A 59 -18.50 -18.82 18.43
C LEU A 59 -17.25 -18.40 17.66
N SER A 60 -17.10 -17.10 17.46
CA SER A 60 -15.95 -16.52 16.76
C SER A 60 -14.83 -16.15 17.73
N VAL A 61 -15.17 -15.64 18.91
CA VAL A 61 -14.22 -15.30 19.97
C VAL A 61 -14.60 -16.07 21.24
N ASN A 62 -13.66 -16.85 21.75
CA ASN A 62 -13.83 -17.65 22.95
C ASN A 62 -12.73 -17.35 23.98
N LYS A 63 -12.92 -17.86 25.19
CA LYS A 63 -12.01 -17.65 26.32
C LYS A 63 -10.56 -18.09 26.04
N ASN A 64 -10.35 -19.16 25.26
CA ASN A 64 -9.00 -19.65 24.93
C ASN A 64 -8.19 -18.63 24.12
N GLN A 65 -8.83 -17.89 23.20
CA GLN A 65 -8.19 -16.85 22.43
C GLN A 65 -7.77 -15.66 23.31
N ILE A 66 -8.61 -15.29 24.27
CA ILE A 66 -8.34 -14.24 25.27
C ILE A 66 -7.16 -14.66 26.16
N GLU A 67 -7.18 -15.88 26.69
CA GLU A 67 -6.09 -16.42 27.51
C GLU A 67 -4.78 -16.56 26.75
N ALA A 68 -4.83 -16.83 25.46
CA ALA A 68 -3.64 -16.94 24.62
C ALA A 68 -2.88 -15.63 24.55
N ILE A 69 -3.55 -14.46 24.55
CA ILE A 69 -2.89 -13.16 24.60
C ILE A 69 -2.18 -12.98 25.95
N LYS A 70 -2.79 -13.37 27.06
CA LYS A 70 -2.12 -13.37 28.38
C LYS A 70 -0.88 -14.30 28.38
N ASN A 71 -1.04 -15.51 27.86
CA ASN A 71 0.02 -16.51 27.82
C ASN A 71 1.21 -16.09 26.93
N TRP A 72 0.96 -15.20 25.97
CA TRP A 72 2.03 -14.56 25.17
C TRP A 72 3.11 -13.90 26.04
N LEU A 73 2.77 -13.39 27.22
CA LEU A 73 3.75 -12.79 28.15
C LEU A 73 4.88 -13.76 28.56
N LYS A 74 4.60 -15.06 28.59
CA LYS A 74 5.62 -16.09 28.91
C LYS A 74 6.42 -16.50 27.69
N GLU A 75 5.71 -16.80 26.60
CA GLU A 75 6.30 -17.39 25.38
C GLU A 75 6.87 -16.35 24.43
N LYS A 76 6.40 -15.06 24.52
CA LYS A 76 6.71 -13.94 23.64
C LYS A 76 6.36 -14.21 22.15
N LYS A 77 5.57 -15.24 21.91
CA LYS A 77 5.03 -15.69 20.62
C LYS A 77 3.79 -16.54 20.85
N SER A 78 2.98 -16.75 19.82
CA SER A 78 1.83 -17.65 19.90
C SER A 78 1.55 -18.30 18.56
N LYS A 79 0.96 -19.48 18.58
CA LYS A 79 0.39 -20.18 17.41
C LYS A 79 -1.14 -20.14 17.43
N THR A 80 -1.74 -19.41 18.36
CA THR A 80 -3.19 -19.31 18.49
C THR A 80 -3.73 -18.31 17.49
N GLU A 81 -4.73 -18.74 16.75
CA GLU A 81 -5.53 -17.92 15.87
C GLU A 81 -6.54 -17.10 16.69
N ILE A 82 -6.68 -15.82 16.34
CA ILE A 82 -7.70 -14.92 16.89
C ILE A 82 -8.57 -14.32 15.79
N ALA A 83 -9.81 -14.00 16.16
CA ALA A 83 -10.81 -13.40 15.27
C ALA A 83 -10.94 -11.90 15.56
N TYR A 84 -10.14 -11.10 14.88
CA TYR A 84 -10.08 -9.65 15.06
C TYR A 84 -11.13 -8.92 14.20
N ARG A 85 -11.83 -7.93 14.74
CA ARG A 85 -12.80 -7.09 14.02
C ARG A 85 -12.39 -5.63 14.08
N PRO A 86 -11.96 -5.03 12.96
CA PRO A 86 -11.64 -3.60 12.92
C PRO A 86 -12.89 -2.75 13.10
N ALA A 87 -12.75 -1.56 13.70
CA ALA A 87 -13.85 -0.62 13.85
C ALA A 87 -14.35 -0.08 12.49
N ARG A 88 -13.46 0.02 11.52
CA ARG A 88 -13.77 0.55 10.18
C ARG A 88 -12.82 0.00 9.11
N VAL A 89 -13.20 0.24 7.84
CA VAL A 89 -12.43 -0.14 6.65
C VAL A 89 -12.11 1.11 5.83
N LEU A 90 -10.86 1.24 5.39
CA LEU A 90 -10.40 2.34 4.53
C LEU A 90 -10.09 1.80 3.13
N LEU A 91 -10.70 2.39 2.12
CA LEU A 91 -10.46 2.04 0.72
C LEU A 91 -9.84 3.22 -0.03
N GLN A 92 -8.91 2.94 -0.93
CA GLN A 92 -8.52 3.86 -2.00
C GLN A 92 -9.23 3.45 -3.31
N ASP A 93 -9.39 4.35 -4.28
CA ASP A 93 -10.28 4.12 -5.41
C ASP A 93 -9.84 3.01 -6.38
N TYR A 94 -8.54 2.73 -6.54
CA TYR A 94 -8.10 1.65 -7.42
C TYR A 94 -8.45 0.25 -6.92
N THR A 95 -8.56 0.06 -5.61
CA THR A 95 -9.00 -1.20 -4.99
C THR A 95 -10.44 -1.12 -4.48
N GLY A 96 -10.94 0.06 -4.20
CA GLY A 96 -12.33 0.27 -3.79
C GLY A 96 -13.33 0.01 -4.92
N ILE A 97 -13.03 0.39 -6.16
CA ILE A 97 -13.92 0.12 -7.30
C ILE A 97 -14.17 -1.37 -7.51
N PRO A 98 -13.14 -2.26 -7.58
CA PRO A 98 -13.41 -3.70 -7.64
C PRO A 98 -14.16 -4.22 -6.41
N ALA A 99 -13.90 -3.69 -5.21
CA ALA A 99 -14.65 -4.07 -4.01
C ALA A 99 -16.14 -3.73 -4.13
N VAL A 100 -16.46 -2.51 -4.56
CA VAL A 100 -17.85 -2.11 -4.82
C VAL A 100 -18.48 -2.92 -5.95
N ALA A 101 -17.71 -3.29 -6.99
CA ALA A 101 -18.18 -4.13 -8.09
C ALA A 101 -18.53 -5.55 -7.59
N ASP A 102 -17.71 -6.12 -6.72
CA ASP A 102 -18.00 -7.43 -6.12
C ASP A 102 -19.26 -7.38 -5.25
N LEU A 103 -19.43 -6.35 -4.39
CA LEU A 103 -20.66 -6.16 -3.62
C LEU A 103 -21.90 -5.97 -4.50
N ALA A 104 -21.77 -5.25 -5.61
CA ALA A 104 -22.85 -5.07 -6.58
C ALA A 104 -23.22 -6.40 -7.25
N ALA A 105 -22.23 -7.23 -7.63
CA ALA A 105 -22.44 -8.57 -8.18
C ALA A 105 -23.03 -9.54 -7.14
N MET A 106 -22.61 -9.44 -5.86
CA MET A 106 -23.22 -10.22 -4.77
C MET A 106 -24.71 -9.87 -4.61
N ARG A 107 -25.11 -8.59 -4.68
CA ARG A 107 -26.53 -8.18 -4.66
C ARG A 107 -27.33 -8.80 -5.79
N GLU A 108 -26.74 -8.85 -6.98
CA GLU A 108 -27.39 -9.49 -8.13
C GLU A 108 -27.55 -10.99 -7.92
N ALA A 109 -26.50 -11.68 -7.46
CA ALA A 109 -26.57 -13.11 -7.13
C ALA A 109 -27.63 -13.43 -6.05
N VAL A 110 -27.79 -12.54 -5.05
CA VAL A 110 -28.87 -12.65 -4.03
C VAL A 110 -30.25 -12.51 -4.66
N LYS A 111 -30.40 -11.53 -5.56
CA LYS A 111 -31.67 -11.31 -6.30
C LYS A 111 -32.00 -12.49 -7.21
N GLU A 112 -31.02 -13.09 -7.90
CA GLU A 112 -31.21 -14.28 -8.74
C GLU A 112 -31.72 -15.49 -7.91
N LYS A 113 -31.37 -15.54 -6.61
CA LYS A 113 -31.89 -16.51 -5.65
C LYS A 113 -33.23 -16.10 -5.00
N ASN A 114 -33.91 -15.06 -5.51
CA ASN A 114 -35.18 -14.51 -5.01
C ASN A 114 -35.13 -14.03 -3.55
N LYS A 115 -33.97 -13.50 -3.11
CA LYS A 115 -33.77 -12.91 -1.78
C LYS A 115 -33.57 -11.39 -1.87
N ASP A 116 -33.65 -10.67 -0.75
CA ASP A 116 -33.48 -9.21 -0.72
C ASP A 116 -32.02 -8.82 -0.95
N PRO A 117 -31.67 -8.13 -2.06
CA PRO A 117 -30.30 -7.69 -2.32
C PRO A 117 -29.76 -6.70 -1.28
N ASN A 118 -30.64 -6.00 -0.53
CA ASN A 118 -30.20 -5.06 0.51
C ASN A 118 -29.60 -5.76 1.74
N THR A 119 -29.66 -7.09 1.84
CA THR A 119 -28.91 -7.85 2.84
C THR A 119 -27.40 -7.68 2.66
N ILE A 120 -26.94 -7.42 1.43
CA ILE A 120 -25.53 -7.11 1.13
C ILE A 120 -25.29 -5.62 1.36
N ASN A 121 -24.79 -5.29 2.54
CA ASN A 121 -24.40 -3.95 2.98
C ASN A 121 -23.17 -4.00 3.87
N PRO A 122 -22.30 -2.98 3.87
CA PRO A 122 -21.29 -2.85 4.90
C PRO A 122 -21.89 -2.80 6.31
N LEU A 123 -21.44 -3.69 7.17
CA LEU A 123 -21.79 -3.74 8.59
C LEU A 123 -20.84 -2.90 9.46
N SER A 124 -19.65 -2.61 8.96
CA SER A 124 -18.69 -1.67 9.54
C SER A 124 -18.70 -0.35 8.76
N THR A 125 -18.23 0.73 9.36
CA THR A 125 -18.00 2.01 8.66
C THR A 125 -16.95 1.83 7.58
N VAL A 126 -17.25 2.27 6.36
CA VAL A 126 -16.33 2.22 5.22
C VAL A 126 -16.12 3.62 4.69
N ASP A 127 -14.86 4.03 4.63
CA ASP A 127 -14.42 5.28 3.98
C ASP A 127 -13.64 4.94 2.71
N LEU A 128 -14.10 5.44 1.56
CA LEU A 128 -13.37 5.35 0.30
C LEU A 128 -12.86 6.72 -0.09
N VAL A 129 -11.54 6.84 -0.27
CA VAL A 129 -10.90 8.09 -0.72
C VAL A 129 -10.49 7.94 -2.18
N ILE A 130 -10.91 8.88 -3.03
CA ILE A 130 -10.51 8.92 -4.44
C ILE A 130 -9.21 9.71 -4.54
N ASP A 131 -8.08 8.99 -4.66
CA ASP A 131 -6.74 9.57 -4.58
C ASP A 131 -5.72 8.97 -5.55
N HIS A 132 -6.05 7.91 -6.27
CA HIS A 132 -5.15 7.20 -7.19
C HIS A 132 -5.43 7.49 -8.67
N SER A 133 -6.51 8.17 -9.01
CA SER A 133 -6.95 8.41 -10.40
C SER A 133 -6.18 9.54 -11.09
N VAL A 134 -5.61 10.48 -10.34
CA VAL A 134 -4.87 11.63 -10.88
C VAL A 134 -3.51 11.20 -11.45
N GLN A 135 -3.18 11.72 -12.64
CA GLN A 135 -1.89 11.51 -13.31
C GLN A 135 -1.20 12.86 -13.58
N VAL A 136 0.12 12.85 -13.64
CA VAL A 136 0.92 14.04 -13.96
C VAL A 136 1.06 14.18 -15.48
N ASP A 137 -0.06 14.43 -16.17
CA ASP A 137 -0.06 14.67 -17.64
C ASP A 137 0.60 16.01 -17.97
N GLN A 138 0.32 17.03 -17.18
CA GLN A 138 0.91 18.37 -17.27
C GLN A 138 1.73 18.65 -16.02
N SER A 139 2.89 19.28 -16.18
CA SER A 139 3.82 19.65 -15.09
C SER A 139 4.58 20.91 -15.43
N ALA A 140 5.23 21.50 -14.43
CA ALA A 140 6.10 22.69 -14.54
C ALA A 140 5.40 23.92 -15.18
N LYS A 141 4.07 24.06 -15.01
CA LYS A 141 3.28 25.20 -15.48
C LYS A 141 2.24 25.58 -14.44
N SER A 142 1.86 26.84 -14.41
CA SER A 142 0.89 27.39 -13.45
C SER A 142 -0.53 26.78 -13.58
N ASP A 143 -0.90 26.30 -14.76
CA ASP A 143 -2.20 25.70 -15.07
C ASP A 143 -2.17 24.14 -15.03
N SER A 144 -1.07 23.55 -14.58
CA SER A 144 -0.89 22.10 -14.56
C SER A 144 -1.95 21.39 -13.72
N PHE A 145 -2.29 21.95 -12.55
CA PHE A 145 -3.30 21.38 -11.65
C PHE A 145 -4.67 21.33 -12.32
N ASP A 146 -5.17 22.46 -12.84
CA ASP A 146 -6.50 22.55 -13.44
C ASP A 146 -6.64 21.62 -14.64
N LYS A 147 -5.61 21.54 -15.49
CA LYS A 147 -5.58 20.63 -16.64
C LYS A 147 -5.58 19.17 -16.23
N ASN A 148 -4.78 18.81 -15.23
CA ASN A 148 -4.75 17.43 -14.74
C ASN A 148 -6.08 17.00 -14.13
N VAL A 149 -6.75 17.88 -13.37
CA VAL A 149 -8.09 17.63 -12.83
C VAL A 149 -9.12 17.45 -13.95
N GLU A 150 -9.11 18.31 -14.97
CA GLU A 150 -9.99 18.17 -16.14
C GLU A 150 -9.79 16.82 -16.84
N ILE A 151 -8.54 16.44 -17.09
CA ILE A 151 -8.18 15.17 -17.70
C ILE A 151 -8.62 13.99 -16.82
N GLU A 152 -8.42 14.09 -15.49
CA GLU A 152 -8.83 13.09 -14.51
C GLU A 152 -10.34 12.82 -14.60
N PHE A 153 -11.18 13.86 -14.54
CA PHE A 153 -12.64 13.70 -14.61
C PHE A 153 -13.11 13.19 -15.97
N ASN A 154 -12.51 13.65 -17.07
CA ASN A 154 -12.84 13.15 -18.41
C ASN A 154 -12.51 11.67 -18.58
N ARG A 155 -11.36 11.21 -18.08
CA ARG A 155 -10.94 9.80 -18.16
C ARG A 155 -11.72 8.87 -17.23
N ASN A 156 -12.17 9.37 -16.06
CA ASN A 156 -12.69 8.53 -14.99
C ASN A 156 -14.18 8.74 -14.71
N GLY A 157 -14.90 9.49 -15.54
CA GLY A 157 -16.30 9.85 -15.32
C GLY A 157 -17.21 8.64 -15.07
N GLU A 158 -17.04 7.54 -15.82
CA GLU A 158 -17.81 6.31 -15.63
C GLU A 158 -17.51 5.65 -14.26
N ARG A 159 -16.23 5.60 -13.87
CA ARG A 159 -15.81 5.08 -12.56
C ARG A 159 -16.39 5.92 -11.42
N TYR A 160 -16.37 7.23 -11.57
CA TYR A 160 -16.89 8.17 -10.57
C TYR A 160 -18.42 8.09 -10.46
N SER A 161 -19.11 7.90 -11.57
CA SER A 161 -20.57 7.64 -11.59
C SER A 161 -20.91 6.34 -10.84
N PHE A 162 -20.14 5.28 -11.09
CA PHE A 162 -20.28 4.00 -10.38
C PHE A 162 -20.06 4.13 -8.86
N LEU A 163 -19.00 4.81 -8.44
CA LEU A 163 -18.72 5.04 -7.02
C LEU A 163 -19.83 5.87 -6.37
N LYS A 164 -20.32 6.91 -7.05
CA LYS A 164 -21.40 7.76 -6.56
C LYS A 164 -22.72 6.99 -6.43
N TRP A 165 -22.99 6.05 -7.35
CA TRP A 165 -24.07 5.08 -7.17
C TRP A 165 -23.86 4.23 -5.90
N GLY A 166 -22.67 3.68 -5.71
CA GLY A 166 -22.33 2.88 -4.52
C GLY A 166 -22.57 3.63 -3.21
N GLN A 167 -22.21 4.92 -3.16
CA GLN A 167 -22.45 5.79 -2.00
C GLN A 167 -23.95 5.94 -1.68
N GLN A 168 -24.81 5.89 -2.70
CA GLN A 168 -26.26 5.98 -2.52
C GLN A 168 -26.93 4.62 -2.24
N ALA A 169 -26.35 3.55 -2.80
CA ALA A 169 -26.90 2.20 -2.72
C ALA A 169 -26.54 1.48 -1.42
N PHE A 170 -25.36 1.72 -0.86
CA PHE A 170 -24.87 1.04 0.34
C PHE A 170 -24.94 1.95 1.57
N ASN A 171 -25.46 1.41 2.68
CA ASN A 171 -25.38 2.03 3.99
C ASN A 171 -23.93 1.91 4.54
N ASN A 172 -23.54 2.80 5.48
CA ASN A 172 -22.22 2.85 6.10
C ASN A 172 -21.05 3.01 5.11
N PHE A 173 -21.32 3.46 3.89
CA PHE A 173 -20.32 3.66 2.84
C PHE A 173 -20.21 5.15 2.51
N ARG A 174 -19.05 5.75 2.78
CA ARG A 174 -18.77 7.17 2.58
C ARG A 174 -17.68 7.35 1.56
N ILE A 175 -17.80 8.38 0.71
CA ILE A 175 -16.76 8.71 -0.27
C ILE A 175 -16.17 10.08 0.06
N VAL A 176 -14.84 10.13 0.08
CA VAL A 176 -14.05 11.35 0.02
C VAL A 176 -13.72 11.61 -1.45
N PRO A 177 -14.26 12.69 -2.06
CA PRO A 177 -14.12 12.96 -3.48
C PRO A 177 -12.70 13.24 -3.94
N PRO A 178 -12.42 13.17 -5.27
CA PRO A 178 -11.11 13.47 -5.83
C PRO A 178 -10.67 14.91 -5.53
N GLY A 179 -9.36 15.12 -5.45
CA GLY A 179 -8.76 16.41 -5.16
C GLY A 179 -8.68 16.77 -3.66
N THR A 180 -9.15 15.91 -2.75
CA THR A 180 -9.07 16.16 -1.30
C THR A 180 -7.66 15.85 -0.75
N GLY A 181 -7.11 14.71 -1.09
CA GLY A 181 -5.80 14.25 -0.64
C GLY A 181 -5.62 12.75 -0.75
N ILE A 182 -4.46 12.26 -0.31
CA ILE A 182 -4.15 10.83 -0.27
C ILE A 182 -4.84 10.16 0.93
N CYS A 183 -5.35 8.94 0.74
CA CYS A 183 -6.20 8.26 1.71
C CYS A 183 -5.59 8.15 3.11
N HIS A 184 -4.33 7.79 3.23
CA HIS A 184 -3.68 7.64 4.55
C HIS A 184 -3.40 8.97 5.25
N GLN A 185 -3.15 10.08 4.53
CA GLN A 185 -3.01 11.41 5.13
C GLN A 185 -4.37 12.00 5.51
N VAL A 186 -5.39 11.88 4.67
CA VAL A 186 -6.77 12.25 5.01
C VAL A 186 -7.27 11.45 6.22
N ASN A 187 -6.90 10.18 6.31
CA ASN A 187 -7.20 9.35 7.46
C ASN A 187 -6.53 9.88 8.74
N LEU A 188 -5.24 10.20 8.69
CA LEU A 188 -4.49 10.74 9.83
C LEU A 188 -5.07 12.10 10.28
N GLU A 189 -5.30 13.00 9.34
CA GLU A 189 -5.72 14.39 9.60
C GLU A 189 -7.19 14.51 10.01
N TYR A 190 -8.07 13.61 9.53
CA TYR A 190 -9.52 13.79 9.66
C TYR A 190 -10.32 12.55 10.06
N LEU A 191 -10.19 11.42 9.33
CA LEU A 191 -11.08 10.27 9.51
C LEU A 191 -10.84 9.53 10.83
N SER A 192 -9.59 9.46 11.29
CA SER A 192 -9.20 8.77 12.51
C SER A 192 -9.70 9.46 13.76
N LYS A 193 -10.19 8.67 14.75
CA LYS A 193 -10.77 9.15 16.02
C LYS A 193 -9.90 8.84 17.22
N VAL A 194 -8.92 7.92 17.12
CA VAL A 194 -8.07 7.36 18.20
C VAL A 194 -8.88 6.53 19.19
N VAL A 195 -9.97 7.07 19.72
CA VAL A 195 -10.99 6.36 20.49
C VAL A 195 -12.31 6.45 19.72
N TRP A 196 -12.85 5.30 19.37
CA TRP A 196 -14.10 5.19 18.64
C TRP A 196 -15.28 5.27 19.60
N LEU A 197 -16.28 6.04 19.22
CA LEU A 197 -17.56 6.15 19.94
C LEU A 197 -18.66 5.55 19.05
N GLU A 198 -19.35 4.56 19.57
CA GLU A 198 -20.48 3.94 18.85
C GLU A 198 -21.63 3.63 19.79
N LYS A 199 -22.83 3.94 19.31
CA LYS A 199 -24.05 3.63 20.03
C LYS A 199 -24.52 2.20 19.74
N TYR A 200 -24.81 1.45 20.80
CA TYR A 200 -25.48 0.15 20.67
C TYR A 200 -26.64 0.06 21.68
N GLN A 201 -27.86 -0.13 21.19
CA GLN A 201 -29.10 0.02 21.96
C GLN A 201 -29.14 1.43 22.57
N ASP A 202 -29.24 1.55 23.88
CA ASP A 202 -29.30 2.81 24.61
C ASP A 202 -27.95 3.29 25.16
N ASP A 203 -26.92 2.47 25.05
CA ASP A 203 -25.58 2.76 25.60
C ASP A 203 -24.62 3.29 24.55
N ASP A 204 -23.74 4.22 24.96
CA ASP A 204 -22.62 4.71 24.19
C ASP A 204 -21.35 3.97 24.60
N TYR A 205 -20.70 3.28 23.66
CA TYR A 205 -19.48 2.49 23.88
C TYR A 205 -18.25 3.24 23.39
N LEU A 206 -17.19 3.23 24.20
CA LEU A 206 -15.86 3.68 23.82
C LEU A 206 -14.92 2.48 23.68
N PHE A 207 -14.15 2.47 22.62
CA PHE A 207 -13.12 1.46 22.35
C PHE A 207 -12.03 2.03 21.42
N PRO A 208 -10.84 1.39 21.30
CA PRO A 208 -9.80 1.88 20.41
C PRO A 208 -10.27 1.95 18.97
N ASP A 209 -10.02 3.07 18.29
CA ASP A 209 -10.15 3.13 16.83
C ASP A 209 -9.14 2.18 16.20
N THR A 210 -9.65 1.35 15.31
CA THR A 210 -8.85 0.34 14.60
C THR A 210 -9.34 0.23 13.17
N LEU A 211 -8.43 -0.03 12.24
CA LEU A 211 -8.84 -0.19 10.86
C LEU A 211 -7.98 -1.18 10.09
N VAL A 212 -8.54 -1.67 9.00
CA VAL A 212 -7.79 -2.25 7.90
C VAL A 212 -8.06 -1.46 6.64
N GLY A 213 -7.09 -1.41 5.75
CA GLY A 213 -7.24 -0.63 4.53
C GLY A 213 -6.66 -1.31 3.30
N THR A 214 -7.24 -1.04 2.15
CA THR A 214 -6.72 -1.52 0.86
C THR A 214 -5.51 -0.72 0.37
N ASP A 215 -5.15 0.35 1.05
CA ASP A 215 -3.87 1.02 0.90
C ASP A 215 -2.84 0.39 1.83
N SER A 216 -1.68 -0.01 1.29
CA SER A 216 -0.58 -0.57 2.11
C SER A 216 -0.07 0.42 3.17
N HIS A 217 -0.20 1.74 2.92
CA HIS A 217 0.22 2.79 3.84
C HIS A 217 -0.87 3.21 4.85
N THR A 218 -1.96 2.45 4.95
CA THR A 218 -2.92 2.52 6.08
C THR A 218 -2.20 2.54 7.43
N THR A 219 -1.02 1.93 7.48
CA THR A 219 -0.14 1.90 8.66
C THR A 219 0.28 3.29 9.18
N MET A 220 0.19 4.36 8.39
CA MET A 220 0.51 5.72 8.86
C MET A 220 -0.26 6.11 10.13
N VAL A 221 -1.49 5.64 10.26
CA VAL A 221 -2.37 5.97 11.38
C VAL A 221 -1.89 5.43 12.73
N ASN A 222 -0.98 4.44 12.73
CA ASN A 222 -0.39 3.92 13.96
C ASN A 222 0.43 4.97 14.72
N ALA A 223 0.82 6.07 14.08
CA ALA A 223 1.39 7.24 14.75
C ALA A 223 0.44 7.88 15.78
N LEU A 224 -0.88 7.75 15.56
CA LEU A 224 -1.94 8.18 16.49
C LEU A 224 -2.37 7.07 17.47
N SER A 225 -1.61 5.99 17.57
CA SER A 225 -2.01 4.81 18.37
C SER A 225 -3.30 4.13 17.88
N VAL A 226 -3.64 4.32 16.62
CA VAL A 226 -4.74 3.59 15.96
C VAL A 226 -4.14 2.35 15.31
N LEU A 227 -4.54 1.17 15.77
CA LEU A 227 -4.02 -0.08 15.21
C LEU A 227 -4.60 -0.28 13.81
N GLY A 228 -3.74 -0.16 12.80
CA GLY A 228 -4.15 -0.23 11.40
C GLY A 228 -3.07 -0.79 10.49
N TRP A 229 -3.49 -1.58 9.49
CA TRP A 229 -2.58 -2.13 8.48
C TRP A 229 -3.25 -2.37 7.14
N GLY A 230 -2.40 -2.55 6.11
CA GLY A 230 -2.86 -2.88 4.77
C GLY A 230 -3.30 -4.33 4.64
N VAL A 231 -4.44 -4.53 3.98
CA VAL A 231 -4.99 -5.83 3.60
C VAL A 231 -5.29 -5.86 2.11
N GLY A 232 -5.57 -7.02 1.56
CA GLY A 232 -6.09 -7.12 0.20
C GLY A 232 -7.55 -6.67 0.10
N GLY A 233 -7.99 -6.29 -1.11
CA GLY A 233 -9.38 -5.89 -1.36
C GLY A 233 -10.37 -6.93 -0.91
N ILE A 234 -10.11 -8.20 -1.17
CA ILE A 234 -10.96 -9.34 -0.81
C ILE A 234 -11.14 -9.48 0.71
N GLU A 235 -10.06 -9.32 1.47
CA GLU A 235 -10.10 -9.37 2.94
C GLU A 235 -10.81 -8.14 3.51
N ALA A 236 -10.62 -6.96 2.91
CA ALA A 236 -11.35 -5.75 3.25
C ALA A 236 -12.85 -5.91 3.00
N GLU A 237 -13.25 -6.47 1.85
CA GLU A 237 -14.65 -6.75 1.50
C GLU A 237 -15.32 -7.68 2.53
N ALA A 238 -14.63 -8.75 2.93
CA ALA A 238 -15.12 -9.65 3.98
C ALA A 238 -15.26 -8.91 5.33
N GLY A 239 -14.29 -8.07 5.70
CA GLY A 239 -14.38 -7.22 6.89
C GLY A 239 -15.54 -6.22 6.83
N MET A 240 -15.80 -5.62 5.67
CA MET A 240 -16.98 -4.77 5.46
C MET A 240 -18.28 -5.53 5.74
N LEU A 241 -18.35 -6.81 5.37
CA LEU A 241 -19.50 -7.68 5.57
C LEU A 241 -19.53 -8.36 6.97
N GLY A 242 -18.76 -7.84 7.93
CA GLY A 242 -18.78 -8.25 9.33
C GLY A 242 -18.00 -9.52 9.65
N GLN A 243 -17.25 -10.07 8.69
CA GLN A 243 -16.38 -11.19 8.98
C GLN A 243 -15.19 -10.75 9.81
N PRO A 244 -14.77 -11.51 10.81
CA PRO A 244 -13.52 -11.23 11.51
C PRO A 244 -12.32 -11.51 10.60
N ILE A 245 -11.27 -10.73 10.78
CA ILE A 245 -9.98 -11.02 10.20
C ILE A 245 -9.29 -12.06 11.06
N SER A 246 -9.04 -13.22 10.47
CA SER A 246 -8.30 -14.29 11.14
C SER A 246 -6.80 -13.97 11.10
N MET A 247 -6.16 -14.01 12.26
CA MET A 247 -4.72 -13.80 12.39
C MET A 247 -4.11 -14.57 13.56
N LEU A 248 -2.86 -14.95 13.43
CA LEU A 248 -2.10 -15.44 14.58
C LEU A 248 -1.74 -14.25 15.49
N ILE A 249 -1.72 -14.47 16.81
CA ILE A 249 -1.23 -13.45 17.75
C ILE A 249 0.22 -13.13 17.37
N PRO A 250 0.55 -11.87 17.02
CA PRO A 250 1.85 -11.54 16.47
C PRO A 250 2.98 -11.53 17.50
N GLU A 251 4.19 -11.80 17.06
CA GLU A 251 5.38 -11.35 17.77
C GLU A 251 5.46 -9.82 17.72
N VAL A 252 5.94 -9.18 18.79
CA VAL A 252 6.08 -7.72 18.86
C VAL A 252 7.52 -7.36 19.11
N ILE A 253 8.13 -6.61 18.18
CA ILE A 253 9.49 -6.10 18.31
C ILE A 253 9.43 -4.70 18.88
N GLY A 254 10.05 -4.49 20.04
CA GLY A 254 10.23 -3.18 20.63
C GLY A 254 11.35 -2.41 19.92
N PHE A 255 11.05 -1.20 19.43
CA PHE A 255 12.06 -0.32 18.83
C PHE A 255 12.29 0.90 19.72
N GLU A 256 13.39 0.88 20.47
CA GLU A 256 13.77 1.95 21.38
C GLU A 256 14.40 3.11 20.62
N VAL A 257 13.90 4.32 20.86
CA VAL A 257 14.44 5.55 20.28
C VAL A 257 15.05 6.40 21.36
N LYS A 258 16.31 6.82 21.17
CA LYS A 258 17.09 7.64 22.11
C LYS A 258 17.50 8.97 21.49
N ASN A 259 17.73 9.96 22.34
CA ASN A 259 18.27 11.27 21.99
C ASN A 259 17.41 12.07 20.98
N LYS A 260 18.00 12.93 20.19
CA LYS A 260 17.35 13.76 19.15
C LYS A 260 18.16 13.77 17.85
N MET A 261 17.51 14.10 16.76
CA MET A 261 18.15 14.20 15.44
C MET A 261 19.15 15.37 15.39
N PRO A 262 20.33 15.19 14.72
CA PRO A 262 21.30 16.26 14.48
C PRO A 262 20.75 17.34 13.53
N GLU A 263 21.34 18.52 13.58
CA GLU A 263 21.10 19.59 12.62
C GLU A 263 21.38 19.09 11.18
N GLY A 264 20.54 19.48 10.24
CA GLY A 264 20.66 19.12 8.83
C GLY A 264 20.14 17.72 8.47
N THR A 265 19.65 16.95 9.46
CA THR A 265 18.93 15.67 9.18
C THR A 265 17.41 15.89 9.19
N THR A 266 16.69 15.00 8.53
CA THR A 266 15.24 15.06 8.33
C THR A 266 14.54 13.78 8.79
N ALA A 267 13.22 13.82 8.92
CA ALA A 267 12.41 12.63 9.18
C ALA A 267 12.63 11.53 8.11
N THR A 268 12.99 11.91 6.89
CA THR A 268 13.33 10.95 5.82
C THR A 268 14.60 10.17 6.15
N ASP A 269 15.64 10.82 6.66
CA ASP A 269 16.89 10.15 7.07
C ASP A 269 16.63 9.16 8.21
N LEU A 270 15.78 9.57 9.16
CA LEU A 270 15.33 8.71 10.25
C LEU A 270 14.59 7.48 9.71
N VAL A 271 13.57 7.65 8.90
CA VAL A 271 12.75 6.52 8.42
C VAL A 271 13.54 5.57 7.53
N LEU A 272 14.41 6.07 6.64
CA LEU A 272 15.25 5.20 5.81
C LEU A 272 16.25 4.39 6.65
N THR A 273 16.70 4.95 7.78
CA THR A 273 17.54 4.22 8.74
C THR A 273 16.72 3.13 9.46
N VAL A 274 15.53 3.46 9.94
CA VAL A 274 14.61 2.50 10.57
C VAL A 274 14.27 1.34 9.60
N VAL A 275 13.98 1.66 8.33
CA VAL A 275 13.69 0.66 7.28
C VAL A 275 14.85 -0.33 7.14
N LYS A 276 16.09 0.17 7.05
CA LYS A 276 17.28 -0.68 6.94
C LYS A 276 17.44 -1.57 8.16
N MET A 277 17.35 -1.01 9.38
CA MET A 277 17.54 -1.77 10.62
C MET A 277 16.48 -2.87 10.79
N LEU A 278 15.22 -2.58 10.51
CA LEU A 278 14.13 -3.55 10.65
C LEU A 278 14.15 -4.62 9.54
N ARG A 279 14.53 -4.27 8.31
CA ARG A 279 14.77 -5.29 7.26
C ARG A 279 15.90 -6.24 7.64
N ASP A 280 17.00 -5.72 8.17
CA ASP A 280 18.13 -6.56 8.63
C ASP A 280 17.72 -7.45 9.82
N LYS A 281 16.83 -6.96 10.70
CA LYS A 281 16.28 -7.74 11.83
C LYS A 281 15.33 -8.86 11.38
N GLY A 282 14.64 -8.68 10.25
CA GLY A 282 13.68 -9.67 9.75
C GLY A 282 12.35 -9.64 10.52
N VAL A 283 11.55 -8.59 10.32
CA VAL A 283 10.28 -8.35 11.03
C VAL A 283 9.03 -8.70 10.22
N VAL A 284 9.17 -9.46 9.14
CA VAL A 284 8.02 -9.85 8.30
C VAL A 284 6.96 -10.57 9.11
N GLY A 285 5.71 -10.06 9.03
CA GLY A 285 4.56 -10.61 9.75
C GLY A 285 4.52 -10.28 11.25
N LYS A 286 5.49 -9.53 11.77
CA LYS A 286 5.52 -9.08 13.16
C LYS A 286 4.94 -7.67 13.30
N PHE A 287 4.59 -7.28 14.52
CA PHE A 287 4.35 -5.91 14.89
C PHE A 287 5.64 -5.26 15.36
N VAL A 288 5.81 -3.98 15.09
CA VAL A 288 6.87 -3.16 15.67
C VAL A 288 6.20 -2.10 16.54
N GLU A 289 6.67 -1.94 17.78
CA GLU A 289 6.15 -0.93 18.69
C GLU A 289 7.29 -0.01 19.14
N PHE A 290 7.11 1.30 18.92
CA PHE A 290 8.12 2.30 19.22
C PHE A 290 7.99 2.79 20.65
N TYR A 291 9.11 2.91 21.36
CA TYR A 291 9.19 3.37 22.74
C TYR A 291 10.51 4.07 23.03
N GLY A 292 10.69 4.53 24.25
CA GLY A 292 11.93 5.17 24.71
C GLY A 292 11.84 6.68 24.83
N GLU A 293 12.84 7.27 25.49
CA GLU A 293 12.88 8.69 25.80
C GLU A 293 12.95 9.63 24.58
N GLY A 294 13.48 9.12 23.45
CA GLY A 294 13.60 9.87 22.23
C GLY A 294 12.25 10.21 21.59
N LEU A 295 11.16 9.49 21.93
CA LEU A 295 9.83 9.77 21.39
C LEU A 295 9.34 11.20 21.64
N LYS A 296 9.72 11.80 22.77
CA LYS A 296 9.39 13.21 23.10
C LYS A 296 10.02 14.24 22.15
N ASN A 297 11.05 13.82 21.39
CA ASN A 297 11.76 14.65 20.42
C ASN A 297 11.24 14.43 18.99
N LEU A 298 10.24 13.56 18.81
CA LEU A 298 9.58 13.29 17.54
C LEU A 298 8.17 13.91 17.53
N THR A 299 7.92 14.79 16.57
CA THR A 299 6.57 15.27 16.31
C THR A 299 5.68 14.12 15.83
N LEU A 300 4.37 14.27 15.93
CA LEU A 300 3.48 13.24 15.38
C LEU A 300 3.71 13.01 13.87
N ALA A 301 4.07 14.05 13.13
CA ALA A 301 4.40 13.96 11.72
C ALA A 301 5.66 13.10 11.45
N ASP A 302 6.66 13.16 12.32
CA ASP A 302 7.85 12.29 12.26
C ASP A 302 7.46 10.83 12.53
N ARG A 303 6.62 10.58 13.53
CA ARG A 303 6.07 9.26 13.84
C ARG A 303 5.23 8.71 12.68
N ALA A 304 4.43 9.58 12.04
CA ALA A 304 3.63 9.22 10.88
C ALA A 304 4.50 8.80 9.69
N THR A 305 5.62 9.48 9.47
CA THR A 305 6.61 9.12 8.45
C THR A 305 7.18 7.72 8.69
N ILE A 306 7.50 7.37 9.94
CA ILE A 306 7.99 6.04 10.32
C ILE A 306 6.90 4.98 10.17
N ALA A 307 5.71 5.23 10.72
CA ALA A 307 4.59 4.30 10.66
C ALA A 307 4.11 4.02 9.24
N ASN A 308 4.17 5.03 8.35
CA ASN A 308 3.83 4.91 6.94
C ASN A 308 4.64 3.83 6.23
N MET A 309 5.94 3.73 6.51
CA MET A 309 6.84 2.80 5.85
C MET A 309 6.89 1.40 6.49
N ALA A 310 5.90 1.02 7.30
CA ALA A 310 5.82 -0.34 7.85
C ALA A 310 5.86 -1.44 6.76
N PRO A 311 5.17 -1.33 5.63
CA PRO A 311 5.29 -2.30 4.54
C PRO A 311 6.71 -2.38 3.97
N GLU A 312 7.42 -1.27 3.89
CA GLU A 312 8.78 -1.19 3.34
C GLU A 312 9.80 -1.85 4.26
N TYR A 313 9.66 -1.75 5.59
CA TYR A 313 10.51 -2.54 6.50
C TYR A 313 9.98 -3.97 6.78
N GLY A 314 8.79 -4.31 6.26
CA GLY A 314 8.24 -5.67 6.26
C GLY A 314 7.35 -6.03 7.44
N ALA A 315 7.12 -5.10 8.38
CA ALA A 315 6.22 -5.33 9.51
C ALA A 315 4.75 -5.18 9.12
N THR A 316 3.85 -5.77 9.91
CA THR A 316 2.40 -5.57 9.74
C THR A 316 2.02 -4.13 10.10
N CYS A 317 2.61 -3.57 11.16
CA CYS A 317 2.43 -2.18 11.58
C CYS A 317 3.65 -1.67 12.36
N GLY A 318 3.76 -0.33 12.45
CA GLY A 318 4.73 0.37 13.30
C GLY A 318 4.00 1.27 14.27
N PHE A 319 3.71 0.77 15.45
CA PHE A 319 2.76 1.33 16.42
C PHE A 319 3.45 2.27 17.42
N PHE A 320 2.82 3.41 17.68
CA PHE A 320 3.24 4.39 18.68
C PHE A 320 2.20 4.49 19.81
N PRO A 321 2.61 4.68 21.06
CA PRO A 321 1.67 4.85 22.18
C PRO A 321 1.00 6.22 22.13
N ILE A 322 -0.12 6.37 22.84
CA ILE A 322 -0.75 7.67 23.10
C ILE A 322 0.07 8.42 24.14
N ASP A 323 0.39 9.69 23.87
CA ASP A 323 1.09 10.59 24.77
C ASP A 323 0.64 12.05 24.55
N ASP A 324 1.34 13.00 25.18
CA ASP A 324 1.04 14.43 25.07
C ASP A 324 1.17 14.94 23.61
N GLU A 325 2.09 14.39 22.82
CA GLU A 325 2.24 14.76 21.41
C GLU A 325 1.03 14.31 20.58
N THR A 326 0.44 13.17 20.91
CA THR A 326 -0.82 12.71 20.30
C THR A 326 -1.95 13.71 20.57
N LEU A 327 -2.13 14.13 21.83
CA LEU A 327 -3.17 15.10 22.20
C LEU A 327 -2.95 16.47 21.55
N LYS A 328 -1.70 16.92 21.51
CA LYS A 328 -1.29 18.16 20.83
C LYS A 328 -1.66 18.13 19.36
N TYR A 329 -1.36 17.04 18.66
CA TYR A 329 -1.71 16.89 17.25
C TYR A 329 -3.23 16.86 17.01
N LEU A 330 -4.00 16.17 17.87
CA LEU A 330 -5.45 16.12 17.74
C LEU A 330 -6.07 17.53 17.86
N LYS A 331 -5.62 18.33 18.84
CA LYS A 331 -6.03 19.74 18.96
C LYS A 331 -5.64 20.54 17.73
N PHE A 332 -4.39 20.37 17.29
CA PHE A 332 -3.82 21.11 16.17
C PHE A 332 -4.53 20.78 14.85
N SER A 333 -4.92 19.52 14.62
CA SER A 333 -5.66 19.09 13.44
C SER A 333 -7.19 19.30 13.53
N GLY A 334 -7.64 20.15 14.48
CA GLY A 334 -9.02 20.63 14.57
C GLY A 334 -10.02 19.69 15.26
N ARG A 335 -9.54 18.64 16.01
CA ARG A 335 -10.44 17.85 16.86
C ARG A 335 -10.86 18.70 18.06
N ASN A 336 -12.16 18.63 18.41
CA ASN A 336 -12.71 19.40 19.50
C ASN A 336 -12.17 18.93 20.87
N GLU A 337 -12.19 19.80 21.88
CA GLU A 337 -11.66 19.53 23.21
C GLU A 337 -12.34 18.33 23.89
N SER A 338 -13.63 18.12 23.66
CA SER A 338 -14.35 16.97 24.22
C SER A 338 -13.80 15.65 23.69
N THR A 339 -13.53 15.56 22.38
CA THR A 339 -12.89 14.40 21.77
C THR A 339 -11.49 14.16 22.32
N VAL A 340 -10.68 15.21 22.45
CA VAL A 340 -9.32 15.10 22.98
C VAL A 340 -9.34 14.60 24.42
N LYS A 341 -10.28 15.08 25.24
CA LYS A 341 -10.44 14.62 26.62
C LYS A 341 -10.89 13.16 26.70
N ILE A 342 -11.79 12.72 25.81
CA ILE A 342 -12.17 11.30 25.71
C ILE A 342 -10.94 10.44 25.44
N VAL A 343 -10.08 10.83 24.49
CA VAL A 343 -8.86 10.09 24.15
C VAL A 343 -7.92 10.00 25.36
N GLU A 344 -7.68 11.12 26.06
CA GLU A 344 -6.80 11.17 27.23
C GLU A 344 -7.30 10.28 28.36
N GLU A 345 -8.54 10.47 28.80
CA GLU A 345 -9.13 9.74 29.94
C GLU A 345 -9.27 8.24 29.63
N TYR A 346 -9.72 7.90 28.43
CA TYR A 346 -9.84 6.50 28.01
C TYR A 346 -8.46 5.82 27.95
N ALA A 347 -7.46 6.47 27.34
CA ALA A 347 -6.12 5.89 27.22
C ALA A 347 -5.46 5.63 28.58
N LYS A 348 -5.62 6.58 29.53
CA LYS A 348 -5.14 6.42 30.91
C LYS A 348 -5.89 5.30 31.63
N ALA A 349 -7.21 5.26 31.52
CA ALA A 349 -8.06 4.24 32.15
C ALA A 349 -7.76 2.82 31.64
N GLN A 350 -7.38 2.66 30.38
CA GLN A 350 -7.09 1.36 29.75
C GLN A 350 -5.60 0.97 29.78
N GLY A 351 -4.73 1.81 30.33
CA GLY A 351 -3.29 1.56 30.33
C GLY A 351 -2.66 1.58 28.92
N LEU A 352 -3.23 2.37 27.99
CA LEU A 352 -2.72 2.58 26.62
C LEU A 352 -1.79 3.81 26.54
N TRP A 353 -1.72 4.63 27.58
CA TRP A 353 -0.80 5.76 27.67
C TRP A 353 0.65 5.30 27.65
N ALA A 354 1.54 6.11 27.10
CA ALA A 354 2.97 5.81 26.97
C ALA A 354 3.60 5.38 28.31
N SER A 355 4.34 4.29 28.29
CA SER A 355 5.11 3.77 29.44
C SER A 355 6.28 2.92 28.92
N ASN A 356 7.32 2.78 29.76
CA ASN A 356 8.49 1.96 29.43
C ASN A 356 8.43 0.54 30.04
N GLU A 357 7.42 0.24 30.84
CA GLU A 357 7.25 -1.08 31.49
C GLU A 357 6.46 -2.03 30.58
N ILE A 358 7.09 -2.43 29.47
CA ILE A 358 6.47 -3.27 28.45
C ILE A 358 7.42 -4.43 28.10
N ASP A 359 6.85 -5.61 27.99
CA ASP A 359 7.54 -6.82 27.58
C ASP A 359 7.41 -7.03 26.07
N PHE A 360 8.51 -7.15 25.36
CA PHE A 360 8.56 -7.43 23.92
C PHE A 360 9.10 -8.83 23.61
N THR A 361 8.89 -9.31 22.38
CA THR A 361 9.50 -10.55 21.87
C THR A 361 11.02 -10.37 21.75
N ASP A 362 11.44 -9.26 21.20
CA ASP A 362 12.82 -8.85 21.03
C ASP A 362 12.88 -7.32 20.88
N THR A 363 14.08 -6.75 20.96
CA THR A 363 14.24 -5.29 20.91
C THR A 363 15.34 -4.84 19.96
N LEU A 364 15.22 -3.61 19.46
CA LEU A 364 16.24 -2.85 18.74
C LEU A 364 16.35 -1.46 19.37
N THR A 365 17.51 -0.84 19.29
CA THR A 365 17.73 0.52 19.77
C THR A 365 18.35 1.37 18.67
N LEU A 366 17.80 2.56 18.45
CA LEU A 366 18.37 3.60 17.60
C LEU A 366 18.69 4.83 18.44
N ASP A 367 19.93 5.24 18.42
CA ASP A 367 20.36 6.57 18.90
C ASP A 367 20.22 7.56 17.72
N MET A 368 19.21 8.44 17.79
CA MET A 368 18.96 9.42 16.72
C MET A 368 20.10 10.42 16.53
N SER A 369 20.97 10.63 17.53
CA SER A 369 22.12 11.52 17.40
C SER A 369 23.18 11.02 16.39
N THR A 370 23.08 9.75 15.99
CA THR A 370 23.97 9.12 14.98
C THR A 370 23.46 9.26 13.54
N LEU A 371 22.28 9.82 13.35
CA LEU A 371 21.70 9.99 12.01
C LEU A 371 22.53 10.95 11.15
N VAL A 372 22.60 10.63 9.88
CA VAL A 372 23.27 11.42 8.85
C VAL A 372 22.41 11.50 7.59
N PRO A 373 22.52 12.54 6.77
CA PRO A 373 21.78 12.67 5.53
C PRO A 373 21.95 11.45 4.61
N THR A 374 20.83 10.98 4.07
CA THR A 374 20.72 9.66 3.48
C THR A 374 19.71 9.66 2.33
N ILE A 375 19.95 8.82 1.32
CA ILE A 375 18.99 8.44 0.27
C ILE A 375 18.86 6.93 0.22
N SER A 376 17.87 6.41 -0.52
CA SER A 376 17.78 4.98 -0.80
C SER A 376 17.57 4.68 -2.27
N GLY A 377 18.33 3.75 -2.81
CA GLY A 377 18.24 3.31 -4.21
C GLY A 377 19.44 2.49 -4.65
N PRO A 378 19.45 2.05 -5.92
CA PRO A 378 18.56 2.46 -7.03
C PRO A 378 17.25 1.66 -7.17
N LYS A 379 16.97 0.64 -6.36
CA LYS A 379 15.87 -0.30 -6.64
C LYS A 379 14.94 -0.59 -5.47
N ARG A 380 15.38 -0.42 -4.22
CA ARG A 380 14.62 -0.84 -3.03
C ARG A 380 14.70 0.20 -1.91
N PRO A 381 13.65 0.36 -1.08
CA PRO A 381 13.66 1.31 0.04
C PRO A 381 14.75 1.03 1.09
N GLN A 382 15.14 -0.23 1.26
CA GLN A 382 16.20 -0.63 2.20
C GLN A 382 17.63 -0.47 1.65
N ASP A 383 17.80 -0.13 0.38
CA ASP A 383 19.10 0.12 -0.23
C ASP A 383 19.62 1.51 0.19
N LYS A 384 19.87 1.65 1.52
CA LYS A 384 20.31 2.90 2.13
C LYS A 384 21.72 3.28 1.68
N VAL A 385 21.87 4.54 1.28
CA VAL A 385 23.15 5.13 0.84
C VAL A 385 23.36 6.46 1.57
N LEU A 386 24.52 6.66 2.18
CA LEU A 386 24.88 7.96 2.77
C LEU A 386 25.00 9.00 1.66
N LEU A 387 24.51 10.20 1.90
CA LEU A 387 24.51 11.26 0.90
C LEU A 387 25.93 11.59 0.40
N THR A 388 26.95 11.50 1.27
CA THR A 388 28.38 11.64 0.94
C THR A 388 28.91 10.58 -0.02
N GLU A 389 28.23 9.42 -0.11
CA GLU A 389 28.64 8.28 -0.96
C GLU A 389 27.70 8.12 -2.17
N ALA A 390 26.71 9.02 -2.35
CA ALA A 390 25.65 8.86 -3.33
C ALA A 390 26.18 8.74 -4.77
N ALA A 391 27.06 9.66 -5.21
CA ALA A 391 27.65 9.64 -6.54
C ALA A 391 28.50 8.38 -6.78
N LYS A 392 29.29 7.96 -5.80
CA LYS A 392 30.15 6.75 -5.87
C LYS A 392 29.29 5.48 -5.93
N SER A 393 28.24 5.41 -5.11
CA SER A 393 27.28 4.29 -5.11
C SER A 393 26.55 4.19 -6.45
N PHE A 394 26.11 5.32 -7.00
CA PHE A 394 25.51 5.35 -8.32
C PHE A 394 26.45 4.82 -9.39
N ASN A 395 27.72 5.27 -9.44
CA ASN A 395 28.72 4.83 -10.42
C ASN A 395 28.98 3.31 -10.32
N LYS A 396 29.02 2.77 -9.11
CA LYS A 396 29.17 1.32 -8.90
C LYS A 396 27.97 0.56 -9.46
N SER A 397 26.75 0.95 -9.07
CA SER A 397 25.49 0.31 -9.53
C SER A 397 25.31 0.44 -11.04
N PHE A 398 25.64 1.60 -11.62
CA PHE A 398 25.62 1.82 -13.06
C PHE A 398 26.47 0.80 -13.82
N LYS A 399 27.75 0.64 -13.43
CA LYS A 399 28.67 -0.34 -14.06
C LYS A 399 28.22 -1.77 -13.90
N GLU A 400 27.72 -2.13 -12.71
CA GLU A 400 27.22 -3.47 -12.41
C GLU A 400 25.98 -3.84 -13.22
N ILE A 401 25.03 -2.91 -13.36
CA ILE A 401 23.74 -3.16 -14.02
C ILE A 401 23.87 -3.06 -15.54
N THR A 402 24.53 -2.00 -16.04
CA THR A 402 24.56 -1.73 -17.49
C THR A 402 25.69 -2.46 -18.21
N LYS A 403 26.74 -2.88 -17.49
CA LYS A 403 28.02 -3.39 -18.02
C LYS A 403 28.76 -2.39 -18.92
N LYS A 404 28.33 -1.12 -18.94
CA LYS A 404 29.03 -0.03 -19.64
C LYS A 404 30.27 0.42 -18.85
N LYS A 405 31.34 0.78 -19.55
CA LYS A 405 32.57 1.36 -18.95
C LYS A 405 32.41 2.87 -18.74
N ASP A 406 31.88 3.56 -19.74
CA ASP A 406 31.72 5.01 -19.79
C ASP A 406 30.23 5.38 -19.98
N PHE A 407 29.88 6.61 -19.62
CA PHE A 407 28.54 7.14 -19.81
C PHE A 407 28.25 7.38 -21.30
N SER A 408 27.12 6.84 -21.76
CA SER A 408 26.54 7.21 -23.04
C SER A 408 25.93 8.61 -22.93
N ILE A 409 26.07 9.40 -24.00
CA ILE A 409 25.48 10.73 -24.15
C ILE A 409 24.58 10.70 -25.37
N SER A 410 23.40 11.29 -25.28
CA SER A 410 22.42 11.40 -26.35
C SER A 410 21.90 12.82 -26.47
N LYS A 411 21.99 13.39 -27.69
CA LYS A 411 21.39 14.69 -27.99
C LYS A 411 19.86 14.51 -28.03
N VAL A 412 19.14 15.42 -27.35
CA VAL A 412 17.67 15.40 -27.40
C VAL A 412 17.23 16.14 -28.68
N PRO A 413 16.44 15.47 -29.56
CA PRO A 413 15.97 16.13 -30.79
C PRO A 413 15.20 17.43 -30.48
N ASN A 414 15.33 18.40 -31.35
CA ASN A 414 14.68 19.72 -31.24
C ASN A 414 14.97 20.49 -29.94
N SER A 415 16.09 20.23 -29.29
CA SER A 415 16.54 20.95 -28.09
C SER A 415 18.03 21.29 -28.16
N GLU A 416 18.46 22.18 -27.28
CA GLU A 416 19.87 22.60 -27.17
C GLU A 416 20.64 21.77 -26.12
N PHE A 417 20.01 20.83 -25.46
CA PHE A 417 20.60 20.03 -24.38
C PHE A 417 20.78 18.56 -24.74
N GLU A 418 21.66 17.93 -23.99
CA GLU A 418 21.95 16.50 -24.06
C GLU A 418 21.58 15.83 -22.75
N ILE A 419 21.20 14.53 -22.81
CA ILE A 419 21.07 13.67 -21.65
C ILE A 419 22.14 12.58 -21.68
N LYS A 420 22.56 12.13 -20.51
CA LYS A 420 23.57 11.07 -20.37
C LYS A 420 23.14 10.00 -19.36
N ASP A 421 23.83 8.86 -19.34
CA ASP A 421 23.61 7.86 -18.30
C ASP A 421 23.71 8.53 -16.91
N GLY A 422 22.68 8.40 -16.11
CA GLY A 422 22.58 9.07 -14.81
C GLY A 422 21.85 10.41 -14.81
N SER A 423 21.37 10.92 -15.96
CA SER A 423 20.52 12.11 -16.00
C SER A 423 19.23 11.86 -15.23
N ILE A 424 18.88 12.77 -14.34
CA ILE A 424 17.64 12.77 -13.58
C ILE A 424 16.55 13.35 -14.49
N LEU A 425 15.61 12.51 -14.90
CA LEU A 425 14.53 12.89 -15.79
C LEU A 425 13.21 13.15 -15.09
N ILE A 426 13.06 12.66 -13.84
CA ILE A 426 11.91 12.92 -12.98
C ILE A 426 12.43 13.32 -11.60
N ALA A 427 11.99 14.46 -11.10
CA ALA A 427 12.17 14.90 -9.73
C ALA A 427 10.81 15.25 -9.14
N ALA A 428 10.31 14.41 -8.23
CA ALA A 428 8.93 14.50 -7.76
C ALA A 428 8.84 14.61 -6.23
N ILE A 429 8.22 15.68 -5.75
CA ILE A 429 7.74 15.76 -4.37
C ILE A 429 6.35 15.11 -4.36
N THR A 430 6.28 13.87 -3.82
CA THR A 430 5.07 13.04 -3.87
C THR A 430 4.37 12.97 -2.51
N SER A 431 3.09 12.63 -2.53
CA SER A 431 2.21 12.61 -1.37
C SER A 431 2.45 11.47 -0.35
N CYS A 432 3.22 10.44 -0.71
CA CYS A 432 3.16 9.17 0.02
C CYS A 432 3.67 9.20 1.46
N THR A 433 4.89 9.67 1.70
CA THR A 433 5.53 9.54 3.04
C THR A 433 5.79 10.87 3.70
N ASN A 434 6.32 11.81 2.95
CA ASN A 434 6.93 13.02 3.49
C ASN A 434 6.00 14.22 3.54
N THR A 435 4.94 14.28 2.72
CA THR A 435 4.09 15.49 2.66
C THR A 435 3.18 15.68 3.88
N SER A 436 2.96 14.63 4.68
CA SER A 436 2.33 14.74 6.00
C SER A 436 3.22 15.43 7.04
N ASN A 437 4.52 15.59 6.73
CA ASN A 437 5.47 16.25 7.60
C ASN A 437 5.77 17.68 7.11
N PRO A 438 5.21 18.71 7.76
CA PRO A 438 5.37 20.10 7.30
C PRO A 438 6.80 20.60 7.39
N ASN A 439 7.64 20.05 8.29
CA ASN A 439 9.04 20.47 8.42
C ASN A 439 9.82 20.24 7.10
N VAL A 440 9.65 19.07 6.47
CA VAL A 440 10.40 18.76 5.24
C VAL A 440 9.85 19.52 4.03
N LEU A 441 8.56 19.86 4.01
CA LEU A 441 7.94 20.66 2.94
C LEU A 441 8.35 22.13 3.04
N ILE A 442 8.30 22.71 4.23
CA ILE A 442 8.83 24.05 4.50
C ILE A 442 10.34 24.11 4.17
N GLY A 443 11.09 23.05 4.57
CA GLY A 443 12.52 22.94 4.22
C GLY A 443 12.76 22.94 2.71
N ALA A 444 11.96 22.23 1.93
CA ALA A 444 12.03 22.23 0.47
C ALA A 444 11.70 23.62 -0.13
N GLY A 445 10.66 24.27 0.40
CA GLY A 445 10.29 25.63 -0.01
C GLY A 445 11.34 26.68 0.31
N LEU A 446 11.96 26.63 1.50
CA LEU A 446 13.05 27.52 1.89
C LEU A 446 14.32 27.29 1.04
N LEU A 447 14.65 26.03 0.75
CA LEU A 447 15.75 25.69 -0.16
C LEU A 447 15.49 26.27 -1.55
N ALA A 448 14.27 26.08 -2.09
CA ALA A 448 13.86 26.64 -3.37
C ALA A 448 13.94 28.17 -3.38
N LYS A 449 13.53 28.83 -2.30
CA LYS A 449 13.65 30.29 -2.13
C LYS A 449 15.10 30.73 -2.26
N LYS A 450 16.01 30.19 -1.45
CA LYS A 450 17.43 30.53 -1.47
C LYS A 450 18.06 30.25 -2.84
N ALA A 451 17.72 29.13 -3.47
CA ALA A 451 18.22 28.76 -4.79
C ALA A 451 17.81 29.80 -5.86
N VAL A 452 16.54 30.17 -5.94
CA VAL A 452 15.99 31.14 -6.88
C VAL A 452 16.57 32.54 -6.63
N GLU A 453 16.68 32.96 -5.37
CA GLU A 453 17.27 34.26 -4.99
C GLU A 453 18.74 34.36 -5.42
N MET A 454 19.47 33.23 -5.44
CA MET A 454 20.85 33.16 -5.95
C MET A 454 20.94 32.96 -7.48
N GLY A 455 19.79 32.77 -8.17
CA GLY A 455 19.76 32.67 -9.63
C GLY A 455 19.91 31.24 -10.14
N LEU A 456 19.72 30.21 -9.31
CA LEU A 456 19.71 28.82 -9.74
C LEU A 456 18.38 28.44 -10.40
N GLU A 457 18.46 27.57 -11.40
CA GLU A 457 17.32 26.98 -12.11
C GLU A 457 17.45 25.45 -12.20
N THR A 458 16.33 24.75 -12.31
CA THR A 458 16.31 23.31 -12.58
C THR A 458 16.79 23.03 -14.01
N LYS A 459 17.34 21.84 -14.23
CA LYS A 459 17.82 21.48 -15.57
C LYS A 459 16.62 21.22 -16.51
N PRO A 460 16.69 21.64 -17.79
CA PRO A 460 15.58 21.64 -18.73
C PRO A 460 15.05 20.23 -19.08
N TRP A 461 15.84 19.20 -18.84
CA TRP A 461 15.42 17.79 -19.06
C TRP A 461 14.70 17.17 -17.87
N VAL A 462 14.62 17.85 -16.70
CA VAL A 462 14.02 17.31 -15.49
C VAL A 462 12.52 17.63 -15.45
N LYS A 463 11.69 16.62 -15.48
CA LYS A 463 10.25 16.75 -15.21
C LYS A 463 10.05 16.89 -13.71
N THR A 464 9.69 18.08 -13.25
CA THR A 464 9.44 18.40 -11.84
C THR A 464 7.94 18.38 -11.53
N SER A 465 7.57 18.04 -10.30
CA SER A 465 6.18 18.05 -9.84
C SER A 465 6.06 18.15 -8.33
N LEU A 466 4.99 18.80 -7.86
CA LEU A 466 4.56 18.82 -6.47
C LEU A 466 3.14 18.22 -6.38
N ALA A 467 2.99 17.09 -5.71
CA ALA A 467 1.72 16.45 -5.46
C ALA A 467 1.55 16.21 -3.95
N PRO A 468 0.98 17.18 -3.20
CA PRO A 468 0.84 17.05 -1.75
C PRO A 468 -0.19 15.99 -1.35
N GLY A 469 -0.07 15.50 -0.12
CA GLY A 469 -0.98 14.51 0.44
C GLY A 469 -2.31 15.09 0.95
N SER A 470 -2.39 16.40 1.14
CA SER A 470 -3.64 17.11 1.46
C SER A 470 -3.60 18.57 1.03
N GLN A 471 -4.75 19.19 0.96
CA GLN A 471 -4.88 20.62 0.62
C GLN A 471 -4.29 21.55 1.71
N VAL A 472 -4.17 21.10 2.94
CA VAL A 472 -3.53 21.84 4.04
C VAL A 472 -2.08 22.18 3.71
N VAL A 473 -1.38 21.29 3.00
CA VAL A 473 0.00 21.52 2.55
C VAL A 473 0.09 22.76 1.64
N THR A 474 -0.82 22.90 0.70
CA THR A 474 -0.87 24.05 -0.19
C THR A 474 -1.16 25.33 0.61
N ASP A 475 -2.11 25.29 1.54
CA ASP A 475 -2.47 26.45 2.36
C ASP A 475 -1.28 27.02 3.15
N TYR A 476 -0.48 26.16 3.81
CA TYR A 476 0.65 26.67 4.59
C TYR A 476 1.84 27.09 3.72
N LEU A 477 2.07 26.43 2.57
CA LEU A 477 3.10 26.87 1.61
C LEU A 477 2.76 28.24 0.99
N GLU A 478 1.49 28.48 0.66
CA GLU A 478 0.98 29.76 0.17
C GLU A 478 1.13 30.84 1.24
N LYS A 479 0.69 30.57 2.47
CA LYS A 479 0.81 31.52 3.58
C LYS A 479 2.25 31.87 3.91
N ALA A 480 3.19 30.92 3.74
CA ALA A 480 4.62 31.15 3.88
C ALA A 480 5.24 31.84 2.67
N GLY A 481 4.51 31.98 1.54
CA GLY A 481 5.01 32.55 0.27
C GLY A 481 6.05 31.65 -0.41
N LEU A 482 6.11 30.38 -0.06
CA LEU A 482 7.13 29.44 -0.56
C LEU A 482 6.70 28.73 -1.85
N ASN A 483 5.41 28.63 -2.13
CA ASN A 483 4.88 28.05 -3.36
C ASN A 483 5.44 28.78 -4.59
N THR A 484 5.55 30.10 -4.57
CA THR A 484 6.06 30.91 -5.69
C THR A 484 7.51 30.57 -6.08
N TYR A 485 8.33 30.17 -5.12
CA TYR A 485 9.72 29.77 -5.37
C TYR A 485 9.82 28.31 -5.87
N LEU A 486 8.97 27.42 -5.32
CA LEU A 486 8.82 26.06 -5.84
C LEU A 486 8.33 26.09 -7.29
N ASP A 487 7.34 26.94 -7.62
CA ASP A 487 6.82 27.14 -8.97
C ASP A 487 7.90 27.64 -9.95
N LYS A 488 8.75 28.57 -9.54
CA LYS A 488 9.88 29.06 -10.36
C LYS A 488 10.88 27.95 -10.68
N LEU A 489 11.03 26.94 -9.83
CA LEU A 489 11.84 25.76 -10.10
C LEU A 489 11.04 24.64 -10.80
N GLY A 490 9.81 24.92 -11.24
CA GLY A 490 8.94 23.97 -11.94
C GLY A 490 8.24 22.94 -11.03
N PHE A 491 8.36 23.05 -9.69
CA PHE A 491 7.62 22.24 -8.74
C PHE A 491 6.21 22.80 -8.52
N ASN A 492 5.48 22.97 -9.63
CA ASN A 492 4.07 23.40 -9.59
C ASN A 492 3.19 22.28 -9.03
N LEU A 493 2.08 22.69 -8.40
CA LEU A 493 1.03 21.77 -7.98
C LEU A 493 0.47 21.03 -9.22
N VAL A 494 0.43 19.69 -9.15
CA VAL A 494 -0.06 18.84 -10.25
C VAL A 494 -1.33 18.04 -9.89
N GLY A 495 -1.60 17.87 -8.60
CA GLY A 495 -2.75 17.13 -8.08
C GLY A 495 -2.58 16.82 -6.60
N TYR A 496 -3.63 16.29 -5.98
CA TYR A 496 -3.62 15.75 -4.63
C TYR A 496 -3.89 14.24 -4.69
N GLY A 497 -2.97 13.43 -4.18
CA GLY A 497 -3.11 11.98 -4.19
C GLY A 497 -1.86 11.23 -4.65
N CYS A 498 -1.98 9.94 -4.85
CA CYS A 498 -0.87 9.05 -5.18
C CYS A 498 -0.51 9.14 -6.67
N THR A 499 0.41 10.05 -7.00
CA THR A 499 0.84 10.32 -8.38
C THR A 499 2.07 9.49 -8.78
N THR A 500 3.25 10.10 -8.84
CA THR A 500 4.50 9.48 -9.30
C THR A 500 4.84 8.17 -8.56
N CYS A 501 4.56 8.07 -7.26
CA CYS A 501 4.90 6.89 -6.47
C CYS A 501 4.13 5.60 -6.88
N ILE A 502 2.95 5.72 -7.51
CA ILE A 502 2.15 4.59 -8.04
C ILE A 502 2.39 4.34 -9.54
N GLY A 503 3.22 5.14 -10.19
CA GLY A 503 3.43 5.07 -11.63
C GLY A 503 2.55 6.02 -12.46
N ASN A 504 1.85 6.94 -11.80
CA ASN A 504 1.07 8.00 -12.43
C ASN A 504 1.91 9.27 -12.69
N SER A 505 3.20 9.09 -13.01
CA SER A 505 4.11 10.20 -13.33
C SER A 505 3.81 10.88 -14.68
N GLY A 506 2.86 10.31 -15.45
CA GLY A 506 2.52 10.78 -16.77
C GLY A 506 3.65 10.56 -17.81
N PRO A 507 3.45 11.01 -19.05
CA PRO A 507 4.44 10.82 -20.11
C PRO A 507 5.68 11.71 -19.88
N LEU A 508 6.85 11.23 -20.31
CA LEU A 508 8.00 12.08 -20.60
C LEU A 508 7.85 12.68 -21.99
N ASP A 509 8.57 13.77 -22.26
CA ASP A 509 8.64 14.36 -23.60
C ASP A 509 9.12 13.31 -24.65
N ASP A 510 8.45 13.25 -25.80
CA ASP A 510 8.73 12.26 -26.84
C ASP A 510 10.16 12.32 -27.36
N ASN A 511 10.76 13.53 -27.42
CA ASN A 511 12.16 13.71 -27.84
C ASN A 511 13.13 13.17 -26.79
N ILE A 512 12.79 13.32 -25.49
CA ILE A 512 13.56 12.71 -24.39
C ILE A 512 13.45 11.19 -24.47
N VAL A 513 12.24 10.65 -24.67
CA VAL A 513 12.02 9.20 -24.82
C VAL A 513 12.81 8.65 -26.00
N LYS A 514 12.83 9.35 -27.14
CA LYS A 514 13.64 8.99 -28.30
C LYS A 514 15.13 8.98 -27.96
N ALA A 515 15.64 10.02 -27.33
CA ALA A 515 17.06 10.11 -26.93
C ALA A 515 17.45 8.98 -25.95
N ILE A 516 16.55 8.58 -25.02
CA ILE A 516 16.78 7.42 -24.15
C ILE A 516 16.94 6.14 -24.98
N LYS A 517 16.04 5.90 -25.94
CA LYS A 517 16.02 4.67 -26.76
C LYS A 517 17.24 4.60 -27.70
N ASP A 518 17.58 5.71 -28.35
CA ASP A 518 18.65 5.78 -29.35
C ASP A 518 20.02 5.37 -28.79
N LYS A 519 20.31 5.68 -27.54
CA LYS A 519 21.59 5.37 -26.86
C LYS A 519 21.45 4.46 -25.65
N ASN A 520 20.25 3.89 -25.41
CA ASN A 520 19.93 3.08 -24.23
C ASN A 520 20.42 3.77 -22.93
N ILE A 521 20.01 5.02 -22.74
CA ILE A 521 20.39 5.83 -21.58
C ILE A 521 19.86 5.20 -20.29
N TYR A 522 20.74 5.10 -19.30
CA TYR A 522 20.39 4.69 -17.94
C TYR A 522 19.83 5.88 -17.15
N ALA A 523 18.56 6.17 -17.40
CA ALA A 523 17.85 7.31 -16.84
C ALA A 523 17.47 7.10 -15.37
N VAL A 524 17.39 8.20 -14.60
CA VAL A 524 17.19 8.21 -13.15
C VAL A 524 15.94 9.02 -12.77
N SER A 525 15.28 8.63 -11.67
CA SER A 525 14.32 9.45 -10.95
C SER A 525 14.75 9.66 -9.49
N VAL A 526 14.42 10.83 -8.94
CA VAL A 526 14.54 11.13 -7.51
C VAL A 526 13.17 11.57 -7.00
N LEU A 527 12.66 10.91 -5.95
CA LEU A 527 11.31 11.19 -5.45
C LEU A 527 11.23 11.09 -3.93
N SER A 528 10.34 11.89 -3.33
CA SER A 528 10.07 11.83 -1.89
C SER A 528 9.01 10.78 -1.51
N GLY A 529 8.97 9.70 -2.27
CA GLY A 529 8.06 8.58 -2.05
C GLY A 529 8.58 7.54 -1.07
N ASN A 530 7.93 6.37 -1.08
CA ASN A 530 8.26 5.22 -0.22
C ASN A 530 8.70 3.97 -1.00
N ARG A 531 8.49 3.92 -2.30
CA ARG A 531 8.84 2.80 -3.18
C ARG A 531 9.54 3.26 -4.44
N ASN A 532 10.61 2.56 -4.78
CA ASN A 532 11.48 2.88 -5.92
C ASN A 532 11.79 1.66 -6.79
N PHE A 533 10.84 0.71 -6.88
CA PHE A 533 11.03 -0.49 -7.70
C PHE A 533 11.17 -0.14 -9.19
N GLU A 534 12.02 -0.89 -9.89
CA GLU A 534 12.21 -0.74 -11.33
C GLU A 534 10.88 -0.96 -12.08
N GLY A 535 10.58 -0.10 -13.07
CA GLY A 535 9.33 -0.16 -13.83
C GLY A 535 8.08 0.37 -13.12
N ARG A 536 8.19 0.77 -11.83
CA ARG A 536 7.08 1.33 -11.07
C ARG A 536 6.83 2.81 -11.35
N ILE A 537 7.90 3.61 -11.40
CA ILE A 537 7.80 5.07 -11.49
C ILE A 537 7.50 5.52 -12.93
N SER A 538 8.26 4.99 -13.87
CA SER A 538 8.10 5.21 -15.30
C SER A 538 8.71 4.04 -16.08
N PRO A 539 8.13 3.64 -17.22
CA PRO A 539 8.70 2.56 -18.04
C PRO A 539 10.06 2.90 -18.63
N HIS A 540 10.41 4.19 -18.71
CA HIS A 540 11.66 4.67 -19.29
C HIS A 540 12.78 4.88 -18.26
N ILE A 541 12.47 4.79 -16.96
CA ILE A 541 13.43 5.01 -15.87
C ILE A 541 13.87 3.67 -15.28
N LYS A 542 15.19 3.49 -15.16
CA LYS A 542 15.79 2.23 -14.67
C LYS A 542 16.31 2.31 -13.25
N ALA A 543 16.68 3.49 -12.77
CA ALA A 543 17.16 3.72 -11.42
C ALA A 543 16.27 4.75 -10.70
N ASN A 544 15.79 4.40 -9.53
CA ASN A 544 14.89 5.26 -8.76
C ASN A 544 15.47 5.47 -7.36
N TYR A 545 15.56 6.73 -6.91
CA TYR A 545 16.08 7.07 -5.59
C TYR A 545 15.03 7.74 -4.73
N LEU A 546 14.90 7.28 -3.48
CA LEU A 546 14.10 7.93 -2.46
C LEU A 546 14.96 8.95 -1.72
N ALA A 547 14.43 10.15 -1.56
CA ALA A 547 15.11 11.26 -0.91
C ALA A 547 14.10 12.17 -0.18
N SER A 548 14.58 12.99 0.75
CA SER A 548 13.74 14.02 1.37
C SER A 548 13.31 15.08 0.35
N PRO A 549 12.16 15.76 0.55
CA PRO A 549 11.71 16.85 -0.33
C PRO A 549 12.78 17.91 -0.62
N PRO A 550 13.57 18.41 0.37
CA PRO A 550 14.67 19.32 0.07
C PRO A 550 15.73 18.71 -0.85
N LEU A 551 16.09 17.44 -0.66
CA LEU A 551 17.03 16.74 -1.53
C LEU A 551 16.48 16.49 -2.94
N VAL A 552 15.17 16.29 -3.10
CA VAL A 552 14.53 16.21 -4.43
C VAL A 552 14.74 17.51 -5.20
N VAL A 553 14.57 18.67 -4.54
CA VAL A 553 14.84 19.98 -5.14
C VAL A 553 16.33 20.13 -5.49
N ALA A 554 17.22 19.76 -4.57
CA ALA A 554 18.68 19.84 -4.80
C ALA A 554 19.13 18.98 -5.99
N TYR A 555 18.61 17.76 -6.12
CA TYR A 555 18.91 16.87 -7.26
C TYR A 555 18.28 17.34 -8.57
N ALA A 556 17.16 18.05 -8.55
CA ALA A 556 16.60 18.69 -9.74
C ALA A 556 17.50 19.82 -10.25
N LEU A 557 18.10 20.59 -9.32
CA LEU A 557 19.11 21.62 -9.66
C LEU A 557 20.39 20.98 -10.21
N ALA A 558 20.88 19.90 -9.64
CA ALA A 558 22.04 19.15 -10.11
C ALA A 558 21.79 18.48 -11.49
N GLY A 559 20.59 17.90 -11.69
CA GLY A 559 20.15 17.25 -12.93
C GLY A 559 20.80 15.91 -13.24
N HIS A 560 21.70 15.41 -12.39
CA HIS A 560 22.44 14.18 -12.61
C HIS A 560 22.78 13.47 -11.30
N MET A 561 22.68 12.12 -11.27
CA MET A 561 22.94 11.35 -10.04
C MET A 561 24.43 11.18 -9.73
N ASN A 562 25.31 11.22 -10.75
CA ASN A 562 26.77 11.28 -10.54
C ASN A 562 27.20 12.73 -10.21
N PHE A 563 26.70 13.23 -9.09
CA PHE A 563 26.94 14.59 -8.60
C PHE A 563 27.12 14.54 -7.08
N ASP A 564 28.23 15.07 -6.58
CA ASP A 564 28.49 15.15 -5.14
C ASP A 564 27.92 16.46 -4.61
N LEU A 565 26.74 16.37 -3.96
CA LEU A 565 26.04 17.55 -3.43
C LEU A 565 26.86 18.36 -2.41
N TYR A 566 27.91 17.78 -1.81
CA TYR A 566 28.78 18.49 -0.86
C TYR A 566 29.99 19.20 -1.52
N LYS A 567 30.42 18.73 -2.70
CA LYS A 567 31.64 19.20 -3.35
C LYS A 567 31.41 19.93 -4.65
N ASP A 568 30.39 19.52 -5.42
CA ASP A 568 30.15 20.06 -6.74
C ASP A 568 29.25 21.29 -6.64
N ALA A 569 29.55 22.32 -7.43
CA ALA A 569 28.74 23.53 -7.49
C ALA A 569 27.43 23.28 -8.26
N LEU A 570 26.29 23.64 -7.67
CA LEU A 570 24.96 23.57 -8.29
C LEU A 570 24.81 24.55 -9.46
N GLY A 571 25.55 25.64 -9.44
CA GLY A 571 25.57 26.68 -10.45
C GLY A 571 26.43 27.88 -10.04
N LYS A 572 26.22 29.00 -10.68
CA LYS A 572 26.90 30.27 -10.38
C LYS A 572 25.87 31.35 -10.10
N ASP A 573 26.21 32.26 -9.17
CA ASP A 573 25.42 33.43 -8.90
C ASP A 573 25.59 34.50 -10.02
N LYS A 574 24.89 35.62 -9.89
CA LYS A 574 24.95 36.75 -10.84
C LYS A 574 26.34 37.34 -11.00
N ASN A 575 27.25 37.10 -10.06
CA ASN A 575 28.63 37.58 -10.04
C ASN A 575 29.64 36.51 -10.52
N GLY A 576 29.15 35.32 -10.94
CA GLY A 576 29.97 34.21 -11.40
C GLY A 576 30.60 33.37 -10.29
N LYS A 577 30.20 33.57 -9.00
CA LYS A 577 30.64 32.78 -7.86
C LYS A 577 29.88 31.44 -7.80
N ASP A 578 30.61 30.36 -7.53
CA ASP A 578 30.04 29.03 -7.37
C ASP A 578 29.10 28.95 -6.15
N ILE A 579 27.94 28.35 -6.36
CA ILE A 579 26.91 28.11 -5.35
C ILE A 579 26.89 26.61 -5.02
N PHE A 580 27.04 26.30 -3.74
CA PHE A 580 27.03 24.93 -3.21
C PHE A 580 25.76 24.66 -2.41
N MET A 581 25.45 23.38 -2.15
CA MET A 581 24.27 22.97 -1.37
C MET A 581 24.25 23.66 0.02
N LYS A 582 25.38 23.79 0.68
CA LYS A 582 25.51 24.49 1.98
C LYS A 582 25.01 25.94 1.98
N ASP A 583 25.07 26.62 0.83
CA ASP A 583 24.69 28.03 0.69
C ASP A 583 23.15 28.19 0.62
N ILE A 584 22.43 27.11 0.23
CA ILE A 584 20.98 27.12 0.06
C ILE A 584 20.25 26.25 1.08
N TRP A 585 20.93 25.37 1.86
CA TRP A 585 20.29 24.52 2.85
C TRP A 585 19.73 25.34 4.01
N PRO A 586 18.42 25.19 4.37
CA PRO A 586 17.83 25.93 5.47
C PRO A 586 18.24 25.33 6.83
N SER A 587 18.39 26.15 7.83
CA SER A 587 18.60 25.73 9.22
C SER A 587 17.27 25.24 9.86
N ASN A 588 17.37 24.39 10.87
CA ASN A 588 16.19 23.94 11.62
C ASN A 588 15.42 25.11 12.24
N LYS A 589 16.12 26.16 12.66
CA LYS A 589 15.52 27.40 13.20
C LYS A 589 14.66 28.10 12.15
N GLU A 590 15.17 28.30 10.93
CA GLU A 590 14.39 28.91 9.82
C GLU A 590 13.12 28.09 9.53
N ILE A 591 13.23 26.77 9.52
CA ILE A 591 12.09 25.87 9.29
C ILE A 591 11.05 26.04 10.41
N GLU A 592 11.48 26.01 11.67
CA GLU A 592 10.59 26.12 12.84
C GLU A 592 9.86 27.48 12.90
N GLU A 593 10.59 28.60 12.68
CA GLU A 593 10.02 29.96 12.63
C GLU A 593 9.00 30.11 11.50
N THR A 594 9.30 29.60 10.33
CA THR A 594 8.39 29.61 9.18
C THR A 594 7.15 28.77 9.44
N LEU A 595 7.33 27.59 10.01
CA LEU A 595 6.21 26.70 10.35
C LEU A 595 5.24 27.35 11.36
N LYS A 596 5.77 27.94 12.44
CA LYS A 596 4.97 28.62 13.46
C LYS A 596 4.16 29.79 12.90
N SER A 597 4.67 30.49 11.90
CA SER A 597 3.97 31.65 11.29
C SER A 597 2.98 31.24 10.19
N SER A 598 3.11 30.06 9.60
CA SER A 598 2.35 29.67 8.41
C SER A 598 1.31 28.59 8.65
N LEU A 599 1.50 27.67 9.57
CA LEU A 599 0.57 26.54 9.81
C LEU A 599 -0.34 26.82 11.01
N SER A 600 -1.65 26.57 10.86
CA SER A 600 -2.63 26.79 11.92
C SER A 600 -3.78 25.75 11.89
N PRO A 601 -4.47 25.53 13.04
CA PRO A 601 -5.61 24.59 13.12
C PRO A 601 -6.78 24.94 12.19
N GLU A 602 -7.00 26.23 11.94
CA GLU A 602 -8.08 26.70 11.08
C GLU A 602 -7.98 26.17 9.65
N MET A 603 -6.77 25.89 9.17
CA MET A 603 -6.56 25.30 7.84
C MET A 603 -7.17 23.89 7.76
N PHE A 604 -6.95 23.07 8.77
CA PHE A 604 -7.56 21.73 8.84
C PHE A 604 -9.09 21.82 8.94
N ILE A 605 -9.61 22.65 9.85
CA ILE A 605 -11.06 22.85 10.01
C ILE A 605 -11.69 23.28 8.69
N LYS A 606 -11.09 24.28 8.03
CA LYS A 606 -11.59 24.80 6.73
C LYS A 606 -11.62 23.72 5.66
N ARG A 607 -10.53 22.91 5.52
CA ARG A 607 -10.42 21.94 4.44
C ARG A 607 -11.28 20.71 4.65
N TYR A 608 -11.55 20.34 5.90
CA TYR A 608 -12.33 19.14 6.22
C TYR A 608 -13.79 19.39 6.60
N SER A 609 -14.24 20.65 6.74
CA SER A 609 -15.64 20.97 7.11
C SER A 609 -16.67 20.40 6.14
N ASN A 610 -16.37 20.40 4.83
CA ASN A 610 -17.27 19.95 3.75
C ASN A 610 -16.60 18.89 2.86
N VAL A 611 -15.81 18.00 3.45
CA VAL A 611 -15.01 17.04 2.70
C VAL A 611 -15.81 16.15 1.75
N SER A 612 -17.06 15.85 2.06
CA SER A 612 -17.95 15.00 1.24
C SER A 612 -18.54 15.69 0.01
N GLU A 613 -18.53 17.03 -0.05
CA GLU A 613 -19.10 17.77 -1.18
C GLU A 613 -18.25 17.65 -2.44
N GLY A 614 -16.93 17.71 -2.29
CA GLY A 614 -15.97 17.63 -3.39
C GLY A 614 -16.03 18.79 -4.37
N PRO A 615 -15.26 18.73 -5.47
CA PRO A 615 -15.25 19.75 -6.51
C PRO A 615 -16.57 19.78 -7.31
N LYS A 616 -16.82 20.89 -8.02
CA LYS A 616 -18.03 21.09 -8.83
C LYS A 616 -18.29 19.95 -9.81
N GLN A 617 -17.25 19.44 -10.45
CA GLN A 617 -17.33 18.32 -11.40
C GLN A 617 -17.91 17.07 -10.71
N TRP A 618 -17.47 16.76 -9.48
CA TRP A 618 -18.01 15.66 -8.70
C TRP A 618 -19.50 15.87 -8.35
N GLN A 619 -19.89 17.08 -7.95
CA GLN A 619 -21.27 17.40 -7.60
C GLN A 619 -22.23 17.23 -8.78
N GLN A 620 -21.77 17.51 -10.01
CA GLN A 620 -22.57 17.44 -11.25
C GLN A 620 -22.81 16.01 -11.74
N ILE A 621 -22.09 15.01 -11.24
CA ILE A 621 -22.32 13.61 -11.62
C ILE A 621 -23.72 13.17 -11.17
N LYS A 622 -24.55 12.73 -12.12
CA LYS A 622 -25.88 12.19 -11.87
C LYS A 622 -25.86 10.68 -11.84
N THR A 623 -26.57 10.07 -10.90
CA THR A 623 -26.73 8.62 -10.76
C THR A 623 -28.17 8.27 -10.43
N GLU A 624 -28.63 7.10 -10.87
CA GLU A 624 -29.95 6.57 -10.50
C GLU A 624 -29.88 5.92 -9.10
N LYS A 625 -30.91 6.19 -8.27
CA LYS A 625 -31.05 5.49 -7.00
C LYS A 625 -31.61 4.09 -7.27
N SER A 626 -30.79 3.08 -7.06
CA SER A 626 -31.16 1.69 -7.27
C SER A 626 -30.38 0.79 -6.30
N SER A 627 -31.02 -0.27 -5.80
CA SER A 627 -30.33 -1.29 -4.99
C SER A 627 -29.44 -2.21 -5.81
N ILE A 628 -29.70 -2.31 -7.13
CA ILE A 628 -28.96 -3.10 -8.09
C ILE A 628 -28.30 -2.15 -9.09
N TYR A 629 -27.02 -2.37 -9.36
CA TYR A 629 -26.31 -1.60 -10.38
C TYR A 629 -26.75 -2.07 -11.78
N LYS A 630 -26.97 -1.12 -12.68
CA LYS A 630 -27.24 -1.40 -14.09
C LYS A 630 -25.90 -1.50 -14.84
N TRP A 631 -25.47 -2.70 -15.10
CA TRP A 631 -24.23 -2.96 -15.85
C TRP A 631 -24.42 -2.56 -17.32
N GLU A 632 -23.41 -1.89 -17.87
CA GLU A 632 -23.38 -1.52 -19.29
C GLU A 632 -22.47 -2.50 -20.07
N ASP A 633 -23.05 -3.26 -20.99
CA ASP A 633 -22.32 -4.30 -21.74
C ASP A 633 -21.12 -3.76 -22.53
N ASN A 634 -21.22 -2.53 -23.03
CA ASN A 634 -20.15 -1.87 -23.78
C ASN A 634 -19.11 -1.16 -22.88
N SER A 635 -19.29 -1.15 -21.57
CA SER A 635 -18.33 -0.52 -20.67
C SER A 635 -16.95 -1.16 -20.80
N THR A 636 -15.92 -0.33 -20.84
CA THR A 636 -14.52 -0.77 -20.75
C THR A 636 -13.87 -0.39 -19.42
N TYR A 637 -14.65 0.21 -18.49
CA TYR A 637 -14.20 0.59 -17.14
C TYR A 637 -14.82 -0.25 -16.03
N VAL A 638 -16.12 -0.54 -16.11
CA VAL A 638 -16.86 -1.23 -15.05
C VAL A 638 -17.67 -2.37 -15.66
N LYS A 639 -17.34 -3.61 -15.29
CA LYS A 639 -18.04 -4.83 -15.75
C LYS A 639 -18.37 -5.74 -14.57
N LYS A 640 -19.53 -6.44 -14.66
CA LYS A 640 -19.90 -7.47 -13.69
C LYS A 640 -18.80 -8.51 -13.60
N PRO A 641 -18.19 -8.69 -12.41
CA PRO A 641 -17.18 -9.74 -12.21
C PRO A 641 -17.85 -11.13 -12.15
N PRO A 642 -17.21 -12.18 -12.69
CA PRO A 642 -17.84 -13.50 -12.86
C PRO A 642 -17.72 -14.40 -11.60
N PHE A 643 -17.32 -13.85 -10.45
CA PHE A 643 -16.97 -14.66 -9.28
C PHE A 643 -18.17 -15.34 -8.60
N PHE A 644 -19.39 -14.87 -8.86
CA PHE A 644 -20.63 -15.38 -8.26
C PHE A 644 -21.57 -16.04 -9.28
N ASP A 645 -21.17 -16.11 -10.56
CA ASP A 645 -21.96 -16.72 -11.61
C ASP A 645 -22.16 -18.22 -11.32
N ASN A 646 -23.41 -18.67 -11.33
CA ASN A 646 -23.77 -20.07 -11.07
C ASN A 646 -23.23 -20.65 -9.74
N LEU A 647 -23.09 -19.81 -8.71
CA LEU A 647 -22.56 -20.24 -7.41
C LEU A 647 -23.44 -21.33 -6.80
N PRO A 648 -22.93 -22.57 -6.59
CA PRO A 648 -23.70 -23.64 -5.97
C PRO A 648 -23.98 -23.33 -4.50
N ASP A 649 -25.12 -23.80 -3.98
CA ASP A 649 -25.53 -23.56 -2.58
C ASP A 649 -24.57 -24.20 -1.57
N LYS A 650 -23.98 -25.33 -1.93
CA LYS A 650 -22.97 -26.03 -1.10
C LYS A 650 -21.59 -25.92 -1.75
N PRO A 651 -20.53 -25.77 -0.94
CA PRO A 651 -19.16 -25.76 -1.49
C PRO A 651 -18.80 -27.12 -2.09
N GLU A 652 -17.96 -27.11 -3.10
CA GLU A 652 -17.49 -28.34 -3.75
C GLU A 652 -16.45 -29.12 -2.92
N GLY A 653 -15.91 -28.52 -1.85
CA GLY A 653 -14.88 -29.11 -1.00
C GLY A 653 -13.47 -29.07 -1.60
N LEU A 654 -12.58 -29.88 -1.05
CA LEU A 654 -11.21 -30.00 -1.52
C LEU A 654 -11.16 -30.96 -2.72
N LYS A 655 -10.40 -30.60 -3.75
CA LYS A 655 -10.17 -31.42 -4.94
C LYS A 655 -8.67 -31.52 -5.21
N GLU A 656 -8.21 -32.67 -5.61
CA GLU A 656 -6.87 -32.85 -6.16
C GLU A 656 -6.68 -32.00 -7.42
N ILE A 657 -5.44 -31.59 -7.66
CA ILE A 657 -5.06 -30.89 -8.88
C ILE A 657 -4.20 -31.88 -9.66
N ILE A 658 -4.68 -32.34 -10.81
CA ILE A 658 -4.04 -33.41 -11.55
C ILE A 658 -3.50 -32.89 -12.89
N ASP A 659 -2.25 -33.25 -13.19
CA ASP A 659 -1.58 -32.96 -14.47
C ASP A 659 -1.64 -31.47 -14.88
N ALA A 660 -1.58 -30.54 -13.92
CA ALA A 660 -1.55 -29.12 -14.17
C ALA A 660 -0.27 -28.69 -14.89
N ARG A 661 -0.37 -27.72 -15.81
CA ARG A 661 0.78 -27.18 -16.53
C ARG A 661 1.35 -25.94 -15.85
N PRO A 662 2.69 -25.83 -15.74
CA PRO A 662 3.31 -24.56 -15.41
C PRO A 662 2.93 -23.48 -16.44
N LEU A 663 2.36 -22.38 -15.95
CA LEU A 663 2.11 -21.18 -16.76
C LEU A 663 3.31 -20.26 -16.75
N LEU A 664 3.97 -20.17 -15.57
CA LEU A 664 5.17 -19.36 -15.35
C LEU A 664 6.13 -20.05 -14.39
N ILE A 665 7.42 -19.83 -14.60
CA ILE A 665 8.50 -20.10 -13.66
C ILE A 665 9.23 -18.78 -13.43
N LEU A 666 9.15 -18.25 -12.22
CA LEU A 666 9.57 -16.90 -11.89
C LEU A 666 10.69 -16.91 -10.84
N GLY A 667 11.56 -15.90 -10.89
CA GLY A 667 12.64 -15.70 -9.94
C GLY A 667 12.18 -15.14 -8.59
N ASP A 668 13.15 -14.65 -7.81
CA ASP A 668 12.92 -14.05 -6.50
C ASP A 668 12.31 -12.64 -6.63
N MET A 669 11.63 -12.20 -5.56
CA MET A 669 11.07 -10.84 -5.44
C MET A 669 10.12 -10.42 -6.58
N VAL A 670 9.30 -11.35 -7.04
CA VAL A 670 8.22 -11.02 -7.97
C VAL A 670 7.17 -10.22 -7.22
N THR A 671 7.06 -8.93 -7.56
CA THR A 671 6.17 -8.01 -6.88
C THR A 671 4.72 -8.13 -7.37
N THR A 672 3.78 -7.62 -6.58
CA THR A 672 2.38 -7.47 -7.03
C THR A 672 2.26 -6.53 -8.25
N ASP A 673 3.23 -5.62 -8.47
CA ASP A 673 3.34 -4.81 -9.69
C ASP A 673 3.71 -5.65 -10.92
N HIS A 674 4.52 -6.69 -10.75
CA HIS A 674 4.83 -7.65 -11.82
C HIS A 674 3.62 -8.53 -12.16
N ILE A 675 2.88 -8.96 -11.14
CA ILE A 675 1.71 -9.85 -11.31
C ILE A 675 0.52 -9.09 -11.88
N SER A 676 0.21 -7.92 -11.32
CA SER A 676 -0.91 -7.07 -11.75
C SER A 676 -0.46 -5.61 -11.87
N PRO A 677 -0.05 -5.16 -13.04
CA PRO A 677 0.44 -3.80 -13.24
C PRO A 677 -0.67 -2.75 -12.99
N ALA A 678 -0.26 -1.54 -12.58
CA ALA A 678 -1.15 -0.40 -12.44
C ALA A 678 -0.91 0.67 -13.52
N GLY A 679 0.27 0.63 -14.17
CA GLY A 679 0.72 1.63 -15.12
C GLY A 679 0.08 1.52 -16.51
N ASN A 680 0.75 2.11 -17.49
CA ASN A 680 0.27 2.24 -18.85
C ASN A 680 0.07 0.88 -19.55
N ILE A 681 -0.96 0.83 -20.40
CA ILE A 681 -1.32 -0.33 -21.20
C ILE A 681 -0.64 -0.21 -22.58
N GLN A 682 0.10 -1.24 -22.97
CA GLN A 682 0.80 -1.27 -24.25
C GLN A 682 -0.16 -1.59 -25.39
N LYS A 683 0.00 -0.91 -26.53
CA LYS A 683 -0.83 -1.11 -27.72
C LYS A 683 -0.72 -2.54 -28.26
N GLU A 684 0.52 -3.03 -28.32
CA GLU A 684 0.86 -4.37 -28.83
C GLU A 684 0.79 -5.42 -27.69
N SER A 685 -0.35 -5.47 -27.00
CA SER A 685 -0.60 -6.42 -25.93
C SER A 685 -2.01 -7.01 -26.05
N PRO A 686 -2.31 -8.16 -25.42
CA PRO A 686 -3.68 -8.70 -25.40
C PRO A 686 -4.72 -7.71 -24.89
N THR A 687 -4.33 -6.81 -23.97
CA THR A 687 -5.20 -5.74 -23.49
C THR A 687 -5.39 -4.64 -24.54
N GLY A 688 -4.34 -4.27 -25.26
CA GLY A 688 -4.41 -3.31 -26.36
C GLY A 688 -5.31 -3.81 -27.50
N GLU A 689 -5.21 -5.09 -27.85
CA GLU A 689 -6.10 -5.74 -28.83
C GLU A 689 -7.56 -5.74 -28.36
N TYR A 690 -7.81 -5.99 -27.06
CA TYR A 690 -9.15 -5.89 -26.47
C TYR A 690 -9.73 -4.50 -26.66
N PHE A 691 -8.95 -3.45 -26.37
CA PHE A 691 -9.41 -2.07 -26.55
C PHE A 691 -9.63 -1.70 -28.02
N MET A 692 -8.76 -2.16 -28.93
CA MET A 692 -8.95 -1.92 -30.36
C MET A 692 -10.25 -2.55 -30.87
N LYS A 693 -10.60 -3.76 -30.40
CA LYS A 693 -11.90 -4.41 -30.69
C LYS A 693 -13.09 -3.61 -30.18
N HIS A 694 -12.91 -2.87 -29.07
CA HIS A 694 -13.93 -1.96 -28.53
C HIS A 694 -13.82 -0.52 -29.06
N GLN A 695 -13.00 -0.30 -30.11
CA GLN A 695 -12.81 1.01 -30.77
C GLN A 695 -12.23 2.11 -29.82
N ILE A 696 -11.50 1.70 -28.77
CA ILE A 696 -10.80 2.60 -27.89
C ILE A 696 -9.42 2.91 -28.47
N LEU A 697 -9.08 4.18 -28.62
CA LEU A 697 -7.79 4.61 -29.16
C LEU A 697 -6.69 4.51 -28.09
N PRO A 698 -5.40 4.31 -28.46
CA PRO A 698 -4.29 4.22 -27.51
C PRO A 698 -4.17 5.39 -26.54
N LYS A 699 -4.51 6.60 -26.96
CA LYS A 699 -4.53 7.80 -26.11
C LYS A 699 -5.58 7.74 -24.99
N ASP A 700 -6.63 6.90 -25.17
CA ASP A 700 -7.79 6.77 -24.29
C ASP A 700 -7.73 5.46 -23.45
N TYR A 701 -6.65 4.67 -23.56
CA TYR A 701 -6.49 3.42 -22.78
C TYR A 701 -6.48 3.69 -21.28
N ASN A 702 -5.96 4.86 -20.86
CA ASN A 702 -5.70 5.15 -19.45
C ASN A 702 -4.68 4.12 -18.89
N SER A 703 -4.83 3.69 -17.65
CA SER A 703 -3.93 2.76 -16.99
C SER A 703 -4.63 1.48 -16.53
N TYR A 704 -3.88 0.42 -16.27
CA TYR A 704 -4.43 -0.78 -15.62
C TYR A 704 -5.09 -0.45 -14.27
N GLY A 705 -4.51 0.48 -13.50
CA GLY A 705 -5.07 0.92 -12.23
C GLY A 705 -6.48 1.47 -12.38
N SER A 706 -6.71 2.33 -13.36
CA SER A 706 -8.02 2.92 -13.65
C SER A 706 -9.05 1.92 -14.21
N ARG A 707 -8.60 0.78 -14.75
CA ARG A 707 -9.44 -0.25 -15.35
C ARG A 707 -9.77 -1.42 -14.41
N ARG A 708 -9.41 -1.34 -13.14
CA ARG A 708 -9.62 -2.43 -12.17
C ARG A 708 -11.07 -2.84 -11.93
N GLY A 709 -12.04 -2.01 -12.29
CA GLY A 709 -13.47 -2.37 -12.34
C GLY A 709 -13.87 -3.27 -13.51
N ASN A 710 -12.93 -3.58 -14.42
CA ASN A 710 -13.16 -4.42 -15.59
C ASN A 710 -12.27 -5.67 -15.57
N HIS A 711 -12.85 -6.81 -15.21
CA HIS A 711 -12.14 -8.08 -15.12
C HIS A 711 -11.53 -8.53 -16.45
N GLU A 712 -12.14 -8.19 -17.59
CA GLU A 712 -11.64 -8.52 -18.94
C GLU A 712 -10.30 -7.84 -19.24
N VAL A 713 -10.15 -6.59 -18.84
CA VAL A 713 -8.90 -5.84 -18.92
C VAL A 713 -7.86 -6.43 -17.96
N MET A 714 -8.28 -6.66 -16.72
CA MET A 714 -7.33 -7.05 -15.65
C MET A 714 -6.77 -8.45 -15.86
N MET A 715 -7.56 -9.41 -16.32
CA MET A 715 -7.03 -10.75 -16.59
C MET A 715 -6.06 -10.78 -17.78
N ARG A 716 -6.25 -9.90 -18.80
CA ARG A 716 -5.28 -9.74 -19.90
C ARG A 716 -4.00 -9.04 -19.45
N GLY A 717 -4.09 -8.19 -18.43
CA GLY A 717 -2.96 -7.52 -17.81
C GLY A 717 -2.21 -8.35 -16.75
N THR A 718 -2.79 -9.48 -16.32
CA THR A 718 -2.16 -10.33 -15.30
C THR A 718 -0.88 -10.94 -15.85
N PHE A 719 0.24 -10.74 -15.15
CA PHE A 719 1.61 -11.06 -15.57
C PHE A 719 2.09 -10.33 -16.86
N ALA A 720 1.45 -9.24 -17.23
CA ALA A 720 1.83 -8.47 -18.42
C ALA A 720 2.76 -7.27 -18.13
N ASN A 721 3.34 -7.19 -16.94
CA ASN A 721 4.34 -6.15 -16.64
C ASN A 721 5.54 -6.28 -17.58
N ILE A 722 5.98 -5.15 -18.15
CA ILE A 722 7.08 -5.11 -19.13
C ILE A 722 8.44 -5.57 -18.58
N ARG A 723 8.59 -5.70 -17.26
CA ARG A 723 9.83 -6.12 -16.58
C ARG A 723 9.77 -7.53 -16.00
N ILE A 724 8.65 -8.22 -16.13
CA ILE A 724 8.57 -9.61 -15.70
C ILE A 724 9.48 -10.49 -16.54
N ARG A 725 10.18 -11.43 -15.91
CA ARG A 725 11.05 -12.39 -16.56
C ARG A 725 10.56 -13.79 -16.24
N ASN A 726 10.10 -14.48 -17.25
CA ASN A 726 9.65 -15.86 -17.15
C ASN A 726 10.77 -16.80 -17.60
N GLU A 727 11.26 -17.67 -16.71
CA GLU A 727 12.32 -18.64 -17.03
C GLU A 727 11.89 -19.64 -18.12
N MET A 728 10.57 -19.79 -18.34
CA MET A 728 10.03 -20.61 -19.46
C MET A 728 10.17 -19.94 -20.84
N ALA A 729 10.44 -18.65 -20.90
CA ALA A 729 10.61 -17.90 -22.15
C ALA A 729 11.95 -17.14 -22.13
N PRO A 730 13.09 -17.83 -22.09
CA PRO A 730 14.40 -17.23 -21.96
C PRO A 730 14.68 -16.26 -23.11
N GLY A 731 15.30 -15.11 -22.76
CA GLY A 731 15.61 -14.04 -23.74
C GLY A 731 14.46 -13.07 -24.00
N THR A 732 13.27 -13.30 -23.42
CA THR A 732 12.15 -12.34 -23.47
C THR A 732 12.08 -11.54 -22.17
N GLU A 733 11.53 -10.33 -22.26
CA GLU A 733 11.11 -9.51 -21.14
C GLU A 733 9.64 -9.12 -21.35
N GLY A 734 8.80 -9.13 -20.28
CA GLY A 734 7.39 -8.86 -20.40
C GLY A 734 6.51 -10.11 -20.34
N GLY A 735 5.24 -9.94 -20.67
CA GLY A 735 4.17 -10.93 -20.50
C GLY A 735 4.18 -12.12 -21.47
N PHE A 736 5.28 -12.84 -21.57
CA PHE A 736 5.43 -14.01 -22.46
C PHE A 736 5.64 -15.31 -21.70
N THR A 737 5.19 -16.43 -22.29
CA THR A 737 5.42 -17.77 -21.79
C THR A 737 5.59 -18.75 -22.95
N THR A 738 6.08 -19.95 -22.67
CA THR A 738 6.14 -21.04 -23.64
C THR A 738 4.93 -21.95 -23.48
N LEU A 739 4.12 -22.03 -24.54
CA LEU A 739 2.97 -22.96 -24.63
C LEU A 739 3.49 -24.38 -24.86
N TYR A 740 3.13 -25.31 -24.02
CA TYR A 740 3.43 -26.74 -24.16
C TYR A 740 2.18 -27.54 -24.57
N PRO A 741 2.33 -28.61 -25.34
CA PRO A 741 3.59 -29.26 -25.80
C PRO A 741 4.24 -28.60 -27.04
N GLU A 742 3.64 -27.58 -27.65
CA GLU A 742 4.06 -26.99 -28.93
C GLU A 742 5.41 -26.26 -28.84
N LYS A 743 5.88 -25.91 -27.63
CA LYS A 743 7.12 -25.16 -27.37
C LYS A 743 7.14 -23.78 -28.07
N LYS A 744 5.98 -23.15 -28.19
CA LYS A 744 5.81 -21.83 -28.81
C LYS A 744 5.80 -20.73 -27.80
N VAL A 745 6.67 -19.73 -27.96
CA VAL A 745 6.65 -18.51 -27.11
C VAL A 745 5.52 -17.58 -27.60
N ILE A 746 4.57 -17.29 -26.70
CA ILE A 746 3.40 -16.44 -26.98
C ILE A 746 3.04 -15.61 -25.75
N PRO A 747 2.19 -14.57 -25.88
CA PRO A 747 1.66 -13.86 -24.72
C PRO A 747 0.98 -14.78 -23.71
N ILE A 748 1.15 -14.49 -22.42
CA ILE A 748 0.62 -15.34 -21.34
C ILE A 748 -0.90 -15.52 -21.45
N TYR A 749 -1.64 -14.44 -21.73
CA TYR A 749 -3.09 -14.52 -21.90
C TYR A 749 -3.50 -15.46 -23.03
N ASP A 750 -2.80 -15.42 -24.15
CA ASP A 750 -3.09 -16.29 -25.30
C ASP A 750 -2.82 -17.76 -24.97
N ALA A 751 -1.73 -18.04 -24.23
CA ALA A 751 -1.45 -19.39 -23.73
C ALA A 751 -2.58 -19.89 -22.81
N VAL A 752 -3.09 -19.03 -21.93
CA VAL A 752 -4.23 -19.34 -21.04
C VAL A 752 -5.48 -19.70 -21.86
N VAL A 753 -5.77 -18.94 -22.93
CA VAL A 753 -6.92 -19.23 -23.82
C VAL A 753 -6.79 -20.64 -24.41
N GLU A 754 -5.58 -21.02 -24.84
CA GLU A 754 -5.33 -22.36 -25.41
C GLU A 754 -5.43 -23.46 -24.34
N TYR A 755 -4.87 -23.27 -23.13
CA TYR A 755 -5.01 -24.24 -22.04
C TYR A 755 -6.45 -24.40 -21.57
N LYS A 756 -7.23 -23.31 -21.51
CA LYS A 756 -8.67 -23.38 -21.20
C LYS A 756 -9.46 -24.21 -22.21
N LYS A 757 -9.19 -24.05 -23.50
CA LYS A 757 -9.81 -24.89 -24.56
C LYS A 757 -9.52 -26.39 -24.38
N ARG A 758 -8.37 -26.72 -23.77
CA ARG A 758 -7.94 -28.11 -23.51
C ARG A 758 -8.43 -28.63 -22.15
N GLY A 759 -9.08 -27.81 -21.34
CA GLY A 759 -9.46 -28.15 -19.96
C GLY A 759 -8.26 -28.40 -19.03
N THR A 760 -7.13 -27.74 -19.29
CA THR A 760 -5.88 -27.94 -18.55
C THR A 760 -5.79 -26.96 -17.38
N ASP A 761 -5.63 -27.47 -16.15
CA ASP A 761 -5.35 -26.67 -14.97
C ASP A 761 -3.93 -26.10 -15.01
N LEU A 762 -3.74 -24.96 -14.36
CA LEU A 762 -2.47 -24.23 -14.40
C LEU A 762 -1.86 -24.06 -13.01
N VAL A 763 -0.51 -23.99 -12.99
CA VAL A 763 0.29 -23.70 -11.79
C VAL A 763 1.29 -22.59 -12.10
N VAL A 764 1.60 -21.77 -11.10
CA VAL A 764 2.68 -20.79 -11.14
C VAL A 764 3.77 -21.22 -10.15
N ILE A 765 5.03 -21.19 -10.61
CA ILE A 765 6.19 -21.47 -9.79
C ILE A 765 6.93 -20.17 -9.50
N GLY A 766 7.21 -19.86 -8.23
CA GLY A 766 7.87 -18.63 -7.79
C GLY A 766 9.14 -18.87 -6.97
N GLY A 767 9.99 -17.87 -6.91
CA GLY A 767 11.14 -17.82 -6.01
C GLY A 767 10.78 -17.27 -4.62
N LYS A 768 11.75 -16.61 -3.98
CA LYS A 768 11.58 -16.00 -2.64
C LYS A 768 10.77 -14.71 -2.71
N GLU A 769 10.05 -14.42 -1.61
CA GLU A 769 9.30 -13.17 -1.42
C GLU A 769 8.25 -12.93 -2.54
N TYR A 770 7.57 -14.01 -2.97
CA TYR A 770 6.55 -13.92 -4.02
C TYR A 770 5.38 -13.05 -3.57
N GLY A 771 5.04 -12.05 -4.39
CA GLY A 771 3.93 -11.12 -4.12
C GLY A 771 4.28 -9.93 -3.24
N THR A 772 5.58 -9.60 -3.09
CA THR A 772 6.02 -8.40 -2.35
C THR A 772 5.48 -7.12 -2.98
N GLY A 773 5.32 -6.06 -2.19
CA GLY A 773 4.88 -4.75 -2.68
C GLY A 773 3.49 -4.33 -2.23
N SER A 774 2.71 -3.69 -3.12
CA SER A 774 1.38 -3.15 -2.82
C SER A 774 0.36 -4.26 -2.54
N SER A 775 -0.63 -3.95 -1.66
CA SER A 775 -1.80 -4.82 -1.48
C SER A 775 -2.70 -4.75 -2.72
N ARG A 776 -2.55 -5.71 -3.63
CA ARG A 776 -3.34 -5.80 -4.86
C ARG A 776 -4.12 -7.10 -4.91
N ASP A 777 -5.43 -7.00 -4.73
CA ASP A 777 -6.36 -8.12 -4.89
C ASP A 777 -6.33 -8.69 -6.30
N TRP A 778 -6.18 -7.84 -7.34
CA TRP A 778 -6.08 -8.27 -8.72
C TRP A 778 -4.85 -9.14 -9.02
N ALA A 779 -3.82 -9.12 -8.20
CA ALA A 779 -2.74 -10.09 -8.30
C ALA A 779 -3.21 -11.54 -8.02
N ALA A 780 -4.25 -11.70 -7.20
CA ALA A 780 -4.90 -13.00 -6.96
C ALA A 780 -6.15 -13.20 -7.82
N LYS A 781 -7.02 -12.19 -7.97
CA LYS A 781 -8.23 -12.24 -8.83
C LYS A 781 -7.86 -12.58 -10.27
N GLY A 782 -6.86 -11.88 -10.83
CA GLY A 782 -6.36 -12.16 -12.18
C GLY A 782 -5.76 -13.56 -12.31
N THR A 783 -4.93 -13.97 -11.36
CA THR A 783 -4.35 -15.32 -11.31
C THR A 783 -5.45 -16.39 -11.30
N LYS A 784 -6.53 -16.20 -10.51
CA LYS A 784 -7.71 -17.09 -10.51
C LYS A 784 -8.39 -17.13 -11.87
N LEU A 785 -8.65 -15.96 -12.46
CA LEU A 785 -9.33 -15.85 -13.77
C LEU A 785 -8.52 -16.47 -14.91
N LEU A 786 -7.19 -16.51 -14.80
CA LEU A 786 -6.34 -17.24 -15.73
C LEU A 786 -6.43 -18.76 -15.57
N GLY A 787 -7.09 -19.29 -14.52
CA GLY A 787 -7.25 -20.73 -14.31
C GLY A 787 -6.14 -21.36 -13.47
N VAL A 788 -5.32 -20.56 -12.82
CA VAL A 788 -4.28 -21.06 -11.90
C VAL A 788 -4.94 -21.62 -10.64
N LYS A 789 -4.61 -22.86 -10.28
CA LYS A 789 -5.15 -23.56 -9.10
C LYS A 789 -4.24 -23.47 -7.89
N THR A 790 -2.94 -23.43 -8.13
CA THR A 790 -1.93 -23.39 -7.06
C THR A 790 -0.75 -22.53 -7.46
N VAL A 791 -0.13 -21.91 -6.47
CA VAL A 791 1.17 -21.23 -6.60
C VAL A 791 2.15 -21.93 -5.68
N ILE A 792 3.28 -22.39 -6.23
CA ILE A 792 4.36 -23.05 -5.47
C ILE A 792 5.56 -22.11 -5.46
N ALA A 793 5.94 -21.57 -4.29
CA ALA A 793 7.01 -20.60 -4.18
C ALA A 793 8.01 -20.95 -3.06
N GLU A 794 9.20 -20.34 -3.10
CA GLU A 794 10.20 -20.53 -2.03
C GLU A 794 9.79 -19.79 -0.75
N SER A 795 9.11 -18.63 -0.87
CA SER A 795 8.41 -17.93 0.22
C SER A 795 7.40 -16.94 -0.32
N PHE A 796 6.44 -16.55 0.52
CA PHE A 796 5.36 -15.62 0.17
C PHE A 796 5.40 -14.37 1.04
N GLU A 797 5.04 -13.24 0.47
CA GLU A 797 4.64 -12.06 1.23
C GLU A 797 3.21 -12.23 1.79
N ARG A 798 3.00 -11.72 3.00
CA ARG A 798 1.79 -11.97 3.82
C ARG A 798 0.49 -11.63 3.08
N ILE A 799 0.37 -10.40 2.57
CA ILE A 799 -0.88 -9.90 1.96
C ILE A 799 -1.23 -10.72 0.72
N HIS A 800 -0.24 -11.00 -0.13
CA HIS A 800 -0.49 -11.75 -1.36
C HIS A 800 -0.87 -13.21 -1.09
N ARG A 801 -0.23 -13.85 -0.10
CA ARG A 801 -0.60 -15.18 0.38
C ARG A 801 -2.07 -15.24 0.80
N SER A 802 -2.53 -14.30 1.64
CA SER A 802 -3.93 -14.20 2.06
C SER A 802 -4.88 -13.97 0.89
N ASN A 803 -4.50 -13.12 -0.08
CA ASN A 803 -5.30 -12.88 -1.27
C ASN A 803 -5.45 -14.14 -2.14
N LEU A 804 -4.41 -14.96 -2.30
CA LEU A 804 -4.49 -16.22 -3.03
C LEU A 804 -5.53 -17.15 -2.40
N ILE A 805 -5.48 -17.33 -1.08
CA ILE A 805 -6.45 -18.15 -0.34
C ILE A 805 -7.85 -17.54 -0.45
N GLY A 806 -7.98 -16.22 -0.31
CA GLY A 806 -9.23 -15.48 -0.46
C GLY A 806 -9.89 -15.66 -1.83
N MET A 807 -9.12 -16.00 -2.86
CA MET A 807 -9.61 -16.35 -4.19
C MET A 807 -9.69 -17.87 -4.43
N GLY A 808 -9.44 -18.72 -3.42
CA GLY A 808 -9.46 -20.16 -3.58
C GLY A 808 -8.31 -20.70 -4.43
N ILE A 809 -7.12 -20.09 -4.34
CA ILE A 809 -5.86 -20.57 -4.93
C ILE A 809 -5.00 -21.14 -3.80
N LEU A 810 -4.48 -22.35 -3.96
CA LEU A 810 -3.65 -23.02 -2.95
C LEU A 810 -2.21 -22.50 -2.96
N PRO A 811 -1.73 -21.83 -1.90
CA PRO A 811 -0.32 -21.47 -1.79
C PRO A 811 0.48 -22.60 -1.14
N LEU A 812 1.50 -23.09 -1.85
CA LEU A 812 2.42 -24.12 -1.40
C LEU A 812 3.84 -23.57 -1.34
N GLN A 813 4.59 -23.92 -0.30
CA GLN A 813 5.96 -23.46 -0.13
C GLN A 813 6.94 -24.62 -0.24
N PHE A 814 8.00 -24.44 -1.01
CA PHE A 814 9.12 -25.40 -1.04
C PHE A 814 9.76 -25.53 0.34
N ILE A 815 10.05 -26.76 0.76
CA ILE A 815 10.73 -27.10 2.01
C ILE A 815 11.92 -28.03 1.74
N ASP A 816 12.67 -28.38 2.76
CA ASP A 816 13.76 -29.38 2.71
C ASP A 816 14.86 -29.03 1.68
N ASN A 817 15.16 -27.73 1.52
CA ASN A 817 16.14 -27.22 0.55
C ASN A 817 15.82 -27.57 -0.92
N VAL A 818 14.55 -27.83 -1.23
CA VAL A 818 14.08 -28.03 -2.61
C VAL A 818 13.67 -26.68 -3.19
N ASP A 819 14.00 -26.44 -4.44
CA ASP A 819 13.61 -25.27 -5.20
C ASP A 819 13.45 -25.59 -6.70
N ARG A 820 12.93 -24.65 -7.48
CA ARG A 820 12.70 -24.83 -8.92
C ARG A 820 13.98 -25.19 -9.70
N LYS A 821 15.14 -24.67 -9.29
CA LYS A 821 16.43 -24.93 -9.97
C LYS A 821 16.94 -26.32 -9.68
N LYS A 822 16.88 -26.77 -8.41
CA LYS A 822 17.26 -28.15 -8.02
C LYS A 822 16.35 -29.21 -8.64
N LEU A 823 15.09 -28.81 -8.93
CA LEU A 823 14.15 -29.67 -9.65
C LEU A 823 14.31 -29.60 -11.16
N ASN A 824 15.17 -28.73 -11.69
CA ASN A 824 15.37 -28.50 -13.12
C ASN A 824 14.04 -28.25 -13.89
N LEU A 825 13.14 -27.45 -13.29
CA LEU A 825 11.86 -27.15 -13.92
C LEU A 825 12.06 -26.19 -15.10
N ILE A 826 11.51 -26.54 -16.24
CA ILE A 826 11.57 -25.75 -17.49
C ILE A 826 10.21 -25.42 -18.08
N GLY A 827 9.11 -25.94 -17.47
CA GLY A 827 7.72 -25.70 -17.87
C GLY A 827 7.08 -26.82 -18.69
N SER A 828 7.85 -27.83 -19.10
CA SER A 828 7.32 -29.00 -19.83
C SER A 828 6.71 -30.06 -18.93
N GLU A 829 6.86 -29.93 -17.63
CA GLU A 829 6.39 -30.88 -16.61
C GLU A 829 4.87 -30.84 -16.47
N LEU A 830 4.31 -31.93 -15.95
CA LEU A 830 2.97 -32.02 -15.40
C LEU A 830 3.06 -32.07 -13.88
N ILE A 831 2.30 -31.24 -13.20
CA ILE A 831 2.35 -31.11 -11.74
C ILE A 831 1.00 -31.53 -11.15
N SER A 832 1.04 -32.48 -10.23
CA SER A 832 -0.15 -32.94 -9.49
C SER A 832 0.00 -32.70 -8.00
N ILE A 833 -1.09 -32.19 -7.40
CA ILE A 833 -1.22 -32.02 -5.95
C ILE A 833 -2.20 -33.08 -5.49
N VAL A 834 -1.70 -34.03 -4.72
CA VAL A 834 -2.45 -35.26 -4.39
C VAL A 834 -2.62 -35.43 -2.88
N ASP A 835 -3.51 -36.33 -2.50
CA ASP A 835 -3.83 -36.68 -1.11
C ASP A 835 -4.50 -35.54 -0.31
N ILE A 836 -5.11 -34.53 -0.96
CA ILE A 836 -5.78 -33.40 -0.30
C ILE A 836 -7.31 -33.57 -0.16
N GLU A 837 -7.95 -34.44 -0.93
CA GLU A 837 -9.41 -34.66 -0.87
C GLU A 837 -9.88 -35.20 0.48
N ASN A 838 -9.04 -35.98 1.16
CA ASN A 838 -9.32 -36.54 2.49
C ASN A 838 -9.22 -35.50 3.62
N GLY A 839 -8.88 -34.26 3.29
CA GLY A 839 -8.71 -33.15 4.20
C GLY A 839 -7.23 -32.76 4.39
N ILE A 840 -7.03 -31.46 4.62
CA ILE A 840 -5.75 -30.87 5.04
C ILE A 840 -6.02 -30.01 6.26
N ASN A 841 -5.00 -29.83 7.10
CA ASN A 841 -5.01 -28.86 8.19
C ASN A 841 -4.11 -27.66 7.86
N PRO A 842 -4.28 -26.54 8.56
CA PRO A 842 -3.35 -25.42 8.43
C PRO A 842 -1.90 -25.86 8.65
N SER A 843 -1.03 -25.41 7.75
CA SER A 843 0.41 -25.70 7.77
C SER A 843 0.78 -27.18 7.61
N ASP A 844 -0.09 -28.01 7.07
CA ASP A 844 0.23 -29.42 6.75
C ASP A 844 1.26 -29.50 5.63
N LYS A 845 1.98 -30.63 5.60
CA LYS A 845 2.80 -31.01 4.44
C LYS A 845 1.92 -31.62 3.37
N VAL A 846 2.01 -31.09 2.15
CA VAL A 846 1.23 -31.51 0.99
C VAL A 846 2.17 -32.13 -0.05
N LYS A 847 1.77 -33.26 -0.59
CA LYS A 847 2.51 -34.03 -1.59
C LYS A 847 2.31 -33.47 -2.99
N VAL A 848 3.41 -33.20 -3.67
CA VAL A 848 3.45 -32.77 -5.05
C VAL A 848 4.17 -33.80 -5.90
N GLU A 849 3.54 -34.24 -6.98
CA GLU A 849 4.13 -35.15 -7.97
C GLU A 849 4.47 -34.34 -9.22
N ILE A 850 5.70 -34.46 -9.67
CA ILE A 850 6.23 -33.78 -10.86
C ILE A 850 6.58 -34.82 -11.89
N LYS A 851 5.84 -34.85 -12.99
CA LYS A 851 6.06 -35.75 -14.12
C LYS A 851 6.82 -35.02 -15.21
N TYR A 852 8.03 -35.41 -15.44
CA TYR A 852 8.90 -34.87 -16.49
C TYR A 852 8.56 -35.44 -17.86
N ALA A 853 9.00 -34.71 -18.92
CA ALA A 853 8.83 -35.17 -20.30
C ALA A 853 9.51 -36.52 -20.60
N SER A 854 10.52 -36.92 -19.80
CA SER A 854 11.14 -38.23 -19.86
C SER A 854 10.23 -39.37 -19.38
N GLY A 855 9.12 -39.05 -18.72
CA GLY A 855 8.25 -40.02 -18.03
C GLY A 855 8.63 -40.24 -16.57
N GLU A 856 9.76 -39.72 -16.09
CA GLU A 856 10.16 -39.75 -14.68
C GLU A 856 9.14 -39.01 -13.81
N ILE A 857 8.79 -39.56 -12.67
CA ILE A 857 7.93 -38.93 -11.66
C ILE A 857 8.74 -38.71 -10.40
N LYS A 858 8.92 -37.44 -10.03
CA LYS A 858 9.55 -37.03 -8.77
C LYS A 858 8.48 -36.59 -7.77
N LYS A 859 8.55 -37.12 -6.55
CA LYS A 859 7.64 -36.79 -5.45
C LYS A 859 8.34 -35.91 -4.44
N ILE A 860 7.75 -34.76 -4.10
CA ILE A 860 8.27 -33.84 -3.10
C ILE A 860 7.20 -33.53 -2.06
N GLN A 861 7.63 -33.04 -0.91
CA GLN A 861 6.74 -32.44 0.09
C GLN A 861 6.84 -30.92 0.00
N THR A 862 5.71 -30.24 0.12
CA THR A 862 5.61 -28.80 0.24
C THR A 862 4.83 -28.42 1.51
N LEU A 863 5.03 -27.22 2.03
CA LEU A 863 4.25 -26.70 3.16
C LEU A 863 3.03 -25.99 2.62
N CYS A 864 1.85 -26.41 3.06
CA CYS A 864 0.61 -25.66 2.81
C CYS A 864 0.65 -24.34 3.59
N ARG A 865 0.49 -23.22 2.88
CA ARG A 865 0.52 -21.88 3.46
C ARG A 865 -0.90 -21.33 3.71
N ILE A 866 -1.85 -22.21 3.98
CA ILE A 866 -3.06 -21.90 4.70
C ILE A 866 -2.68 -21.96 6.19
N ASP A 867 -2.68 -20.82 6.86
CA ASP A 867 -2.09 -20.70 8.20
C ASP A 867 -3.17 -20.83 9.30
N THR A 868 -4.47 -20.69 8.97
CA THR A 868 -5.57 -20.71 9.93
C THR A 868 -6.73 -21.61 9.46
N LYS A 869 -7.60 -22.03 10.42
CA LYS A 869 -8.78 -22.83 10.12
C LYS A 869 -9.82 -22.04 9.30
N ASN A 870 -9.96 -20.74 9.56
CA ASN A 870 -10.87 -19.90 8.78
C ASN A 870 -10.40 -19.74 7.34
N GLU A 871 -9.10 -19.58 7.11
CA GLU A 871 -8.54 -19.58 5.75
C GLU A 871 -8.81 -20.90 5.02
N LEU A 872 -8.77 -22.02 5.73
CA LEU A 872 -9.10 -23.33 5.15
C LEU A 872 -10.58 -23.39 4.74
N GLU A 873 -11.49 -22.85 5.55
CA GLU A 873 -12.90 -22.76 5.17
C GLU A 873 -13.11 -21.83 3.96
N TYR A 874 -12.39 -20.72 3.87
CA TYR A 874 -12.44 -19.87 2.67
C TYR A 874 -11.98 -20.63 1.42
N TYR A 875 -10.87 -21.36 1.52
CA TYR A 875 -10.36 -22.16 0.40
C TYR A 875 -11.35 -23.25 -0.03
N LYS A 876 -11.93 -24.00 0.91
CA LYS A 876 -12.96 -25.03 0.64
C LYS A 876 -14.20 -24.46 -0.05
N ASN A 877 -14.55 -23.22 0.23
CA ASN A 877 -15.68 -22.53 -0.39
C ASN A 877 -15.38 -21.92 -1.76
N GLY A 878 -14.14 -22.01 -2.24
CA GLY A 878 -13.69 -21.43 -3.50
C GLY A 878 -13.31 -19.94 -3.39
N GLY A 879 -13.31 -19.39 -2.15
CA GLY A 879 -12.92 -18.05 -1.82
C GLY A 879 -13.71 -17.48 -0.62
N ILE A 880 -13.18 -16.39 -0.05
CA ILE A 880 -13.77 -15.76 1.14
C ILE A 880 -15.15 -15.14 0.84
N LEU A 881 -15.31 -14.50 -0.32
CA LEU A 881 -16.59 -13.86 -0.67
C LEU A 881 -17.68 -14.89 -0.96
N GLN A 882 -17.34 -16.03 -1.56
CA GLN A 882 -18.25 -17.15 -1.76
C GLN A 882 -18.68 -17.74 -0.41
N TYR A 883 -17.75 -17.88 0.54
CA TYR A 883 -18.04 -18.29 1.91
C TYR A 883 -19.00 -17.32 2.59
N VAL A 884 -18.70 -16.02 2.52
CA VAL A 884 -19.56 -14.97 3.11
C VAL A 884 -20.94 -14.98 2.50
N LEU A 885 -21.03 -15.00 1.16
CA LEU A 885 -22.31 -14.97 0.45
C LEU A 885 -23.19 -16.17 0.85
N ARG A 886 -22.63 -17.40 0.93
CA ARG A 886 -23.37 -18.59 1.37
C ARG A 886 -23.88 -18.47 2.80
N ASN A 887 -23.13 -17.82 3.68
CA ASN A 887 -23.55 -17.64 5.08
C ASN A 887 -24.57 -16.50 5.27
N MET A 888 -24.69 -15.58 4.30
CA MET A 888 -25.66 -14.47 4.36
C MET A 888 -27.01 -14.81 3.72
N ILE A 889 -27.06 -15.83 2.88
CA ILE A 889 -28.26 -16.29 2.16
C ILE A 889 -28.67 -17.69 2.57
#